data_a8366d101160638c47169bdbf3300db0
#
_entry.id   a8366d101160638c47169bdbf3300db0
#
_cell.length_a   1.000
_cell.length_b   1.000
_cell.length_c   1.000
_cell.angle_alpha   90.00
_cell.angle_beta   90.00
_cell.angle_gamma   90.00
#
_symmetry.space_group_name_H-M   'P 1'
#
loop_
_entity.id
_entity.type
_entity.pdbx_description
1 polymer ?
#
loop_
_entity_poly.entity_id
_entity_poly.type
_entity_poly.pdbx_seq_one_letter_code
_entity_poly.pdbx_strand_id
1 'polypeptide(L)'
;MTEPTELTSDTSKPQVTTRRRTTKKAATPGAHKAASPASNRRVLQRQIMPIDRDFDVFALYVDPEDVSLDADKYEIGGNKAAKDLNNAAIRQSTSTGRGIHPDQIESRTALRVRSGERLSFGTYFNAFPASYWRRWTVVQDVRLTVDVSGRGATLIVYRSLANGRSQRVDSATTGSEAKGTFVFELPLKPFVDGGWYWYNVVAGDDDAVVESAEWSAEVPDDRVQHGTADIAITTMNRPDFCAKLLAQIGNDDLLKPYLDTVMVMEQGTDKVADSDFFSDAHAALGDKLRMIEQGNLGGSGGYARGQLESVRKGTATYALMMDDDVVCEPEGIIRAITFGDLARRPTIVGGHMFSLYNKSELHSFGEVVQPWRFWWMTPLDGFSRWDLSARNIRSSRWLHKRVDVDFNGWFMCLIPRVVMEEIGLSLPLFIKWDDAEYGLRAKAAGYPTVTFPGAAVWHVPWTDKNDAVDWQAYFHVRNRFVTALLHSPYPRGGRLIREDLNHTIAHLVSMQYSTVEIRHQALEDVLAGPQVLHAMLPTRLAEVNAHRKQFSDAQLQADREAFPEVRRKKPPRKGRDVVEVPGRVSQLMTAGLSPIRHLRKARELSREYPEVEIRAMDAKWYRLASYDSAVVSMNDGTSAALYKRDPQKFRELVKKTADLHRRLTREWPQLAEQYRAALHDVTSPETWEQTFRPWTDDTDA
;
A
#
# COMPACT_ATOMS: atom_id res chain seq x y z
N MET A 1 0.35 53.90 42.65
CA MET A 1 -0.82 54.64 43.13
C MET A 1 -1.96 54.27 42.24
N THR A 2 -2.79 53.45 42.72
CA THR A 2 -4.24 53.40 42.89
C THR A 2 -4.64 51.95 43.22
N GLU A 3 -5.35 51.89 44.32
CA GLU A 3 -5.72 50.70 45.09
C GLU A 3 -6.83 49.86 44.45
N PRO A 4 -7.06 48.62 44.96
CA PRO A 4 -8.02 47.67 44.43
C PRO A 4 -9.42 47.82 45.03
N THR A 5 -10.41 47.52 44.22
CA THR A 5 -11.81 47.49 44.65
C THR A 5 -12.19 46.06 45.05
N GLU A 6 -12.64 45.91 46.29
CA GLU A 6 -13.22 44.72 46.91
C GLU A 6 -14.50 44.26 46.20
N LEU A 7 -14.63 42.96 46.01
CA LEU A 7 -15.89 42.30 45.66
C LEU A 7 -16.28 41.33 46.75
N THR A 8 -17.41 41.65 47.36
CA THR A 8 -18.11 40.96 48.45
C THR A 8 -18.53 39.54 48.06
N SER A 9 -18.30 38.61 48.99
CA SER A 9 -18.74 37.22 48.98
C SER A 9 -20.26 37.11 49.14
N ASP A 10 -20.94 36.43 48.22
CA ASP A 10 -22.30 35.93 48.45
C ASP A 10 -22.28 34.39 48.48
N THR A 11 -22.56 33.84 49.64
CA THR A 11 -22.67 32.43 49.96
C THR A 11 -24.13 31.98 49.84
N SER A 12 -24.49 31.31 48.72
CA SER A 12 -25.72 30.53 48.67
C SER A 12 -25.44 29.11 48.21
N LYS A 13 -25.58 28.14 49.13
CA LYS A 13 -25.50 26.70 48.90
C LYS A 13 -26.68 26.22 48.05
N PRO A 14 -26.48 25.36 47.01
CA PRO A 14 -27.60 24.68 46.40
C PRO A 14 -28.02 23.46 47.20
N GLN A 15 -29.31 23.34 47.42
CA GLN A 15 -29.99 22.21 48.04
C GLN A 15 -29.88 20.96 47.17
N VAL A 16 -29.45 19.85 47.78
CA VAL A 16 -29.45 18.51 47.18
C VAL A 16 -30.87 17.95 47.24
N THR A 17 -31.52 17.86 46.09
CA THR A 17 -32.78 17.10 45.94
C THR A 17 -32.44 15.63 45.59
N THR A 18 -32.64 14.77 46.59
CA THR A 18 -32.58 13.30 46.44
C THR A 18 -33.76 12.80 45.60
N ARG A 19 -33.47 12.42 44.36
CA ARG A 19 -34.41 11.65 43.52
C ARG A 19 -34.37 10.17 43.93
N ARG A 20 -35.47 9.67 44.44
CA ARG A 20 -35.76 8.26 44.72
C ARG A 20 -35.55 7.41 43.47
N ARG A 21 -34.61 6.45 43.52
CA ARG A 21 -34.37 5.40 42.52
C ARG A 21 -35.53 4.40 42.60
N THR A 22 -36.40 4.36 41.60
CA THR A 22 -37.38 3.28 41.43
C THR A 22 -36.65 2.07 40.81
N THR A 23 -36.54 1.00 41.57
CA THR A 23 -36.10 -0.32 41.12
C THR A 23 -37.09 -0.88 40.12
N LYS A 24 -36.65 -1.06 38.87
CA LYS A 24 -37.37 -1.87 37.87
C LYS A 24 -37.17 -3.34 38.18
N LYS A 25 -38.31 -4.04 38.37
CA LYS A 25 -38.41 -5.48 38.52
C LYS A 25 -37.74 -6.21 37.37
N ALA A 26 -37.00 -7.30 37.67
CA ALA A 26 -36.49 -8.26 36.74
C ALA A 26 -37.63 -8.84 35.88
N ALA A 27 -37.43 -8.86 34.56
CA ALA A 27 -38.35 -9.51 33.63
C ALA A 27 -38.03 -10.99 33.54
N THR A 28 -39.05 -11.81 33.65
CA THR A 28 -39.07 -13.24 33.51
C THR A 28 -38.71 -13.66 32.08
N PRO A 29 -37.97 -14.75 31.84
CA PRO A 29 -37.75 -15.28 30.51
C PRO A 29 -38.95 -16.09 30.03
N GLY A 30 -39.52 -15.69 28.93
CA GLY A 30 -40.59 -16.47 28.30
C GLY A 30 -41.22 -15.75 27.15
N ALA A 31 -40.89 -16.18 25.94
CA ALA A 31 -41.78 -16.47 24.82
C ALA A 31 -40.98 -16.62 23.54
N HIS A 32 -41.08 -17.76 22.92
CA HIS A 32 -40.67 -18.01 21.54
C HIS A 32 -41.30 -16.90 20.65
N LYS A 33 -40.52 -15.98 20.17
CA LYS A 33 -40.93 -15.06 19.12
C LYS A 33 -40.90 -15.81 17.78
N ALA A 34 -42.06 -15.80 17.11
CA ALA A 34 -42.22 -16.25 15.73
C ALA A 34 -41.15 -15.59 14.84
N ALA A 35 -40.74 -16.30 13.78
CA ALA A 35 -39.79 -15.82 12.80
C ALA A 35 -40.13 -14.36 12.35
N SER A 36 -39.27 -13.44 12.67
CA SER A 36 -39.35 -12.08 12.13
C SER A 36 -39.20 -12.11 10.61
N PRO A 37 -39.80 -11.14 9.87
CA PRO A 37 -39.57 -11.01 8.44
C PRO A 37 -38.07 -10.96 8.17
N ALA A 38 -37.66 -11.41 6.98
CA ALA A 38 -36.24 -11.46 6.58
C ALA A 38 -35.56 -10.14 6.95
N SER A 39 -34.58 -10.22 7.83
CA SER A 39 -33.87 -9.04 8.32
C SER A 39 -32.97 -8.53 7.17
N ASN A 40 -33.04 -7.25 6.85
CA ASN A 40 -32.18 -6.57 5.87
C ASN A 40 -30.73 -6.42 6.40
N ARG A 41 -30.26 -7.44 7.12
CA ARG A 41 -28.97 -7.43 7.76
C ARG A 41 -27.91 -8.05 6.86
N ARG A 42 -26.80 -7.31 6.67
CA ARG A 42 -25.62 -7.80 5.96
C ARG A 42 -24.45 -7.99 6.92
N VAL A 43 -23.68 -9.04 6.72
CA VAL A 43 -22.37 -9.24 7.35
C VAL A 43 -21.39 -8.29 6.70
N LEU A 44 -20.67 -7.51 7.51
CA LEU A 44 -19.68 -6.51 7.10
C LEU A 44 -18.26 -7.06 7.21
N GLN A 45 -18.03 -7.88 8.24
CA GLN A 45 -16.71 -8.46 8.54
C GLN A 45 -16.90 -9.68 9.43
N ARG A 46 -16.26 -10.79 9.09
CA ARG A 46 -16.17 -12.00 9.93
C ARG A 46 -14.87 -12.00 10.72
N GLN A 47 -14.88 -12.60 11.90
CA GLN A 47 -13.68 -13.04 12.57
C GLN A 47 -13.02 -14.14 11.74
N ILE A 48 -11.71 -14.02 11.57
CA ILE A 48 -10.92 -14.99 10.83
C ILE A 48 -9.63 -15.34 11.59
N MET A 49 -9.16 -16.58 11.37
CA MET A 49 -7.84 -17.04 11.76
C MET A 49 -6.98 -17.26 10.51
N PRO A 50 -5.65 -17.29 10.60
CA PRO A 50 -4.80 -17.47 9.42
C PRO A 50 -5.12 -18.78 8.68
N ILE A 51 -5.03 -18.74 7.34
CA ILE A 51 -5.25 -19.91 6.48
C ILE A 51 -4.14 -20.93 6.72
N ASP A 52 -2.90 -20.49 6.67
CA ASP A 52 -1.74 -21.26 7.09
C ASP A 52 -1.46 -21.01 8.59
N ARG A 53 -0.89 -21.98 9.26
CA ARG A 53 -0.53 -21.84 10.68
C ARG A 53 0.87 -21.23 10.84
N ASP A 54 1.17 -20.21 10.05
CA ASP A 54 2.42 -19.48 10.12
C ASP A 54 2.43 -18.55 11.35
N PHE A 55 3.39 -18.77 12.23
CA PHE A 55 3.55 -17.97 13.46
C PHE A 55 3.74 -16.47 13.19
N ASP A 56 4.38 -16.11 12.08
CA ASP A 56 4.71 -14.73 11.75
C ASP A 56 3.47 -13.86 11.50
N VAL A 57 2.33 -14.49 11.15
CA VAL A 57 1.08 -13.77 10.89
C VAL A 57 0.11 -13.74 12.07
N PHE A 58 0.29 -14.56 13.11
CA PHE A 58 -0.69 -14.69 14.19
C PHE A 58 -1.05 -13.36 14.86
N ALA A 59 -0.07 -12.48 15.06
CA ALA A 59 -0.29 -11.16 15.65
C ALA A 59 -1.24 -10.25 14.82
N LEU A 60 -1.46 -10.58 13.55
CA LEU A 60 -2.42 -9.87 12.69
C LEU A 60 -3.86 -10.32 12.93
N TYR A 61 -4.09 -11.49 13.56
CA TYR A 61 -5.40 -12.09 13.77
C TYR A 61 -5.82 -12.11 15.24
N VAL A 62 -4.91 -12.41 16.15
CA VAL A 62 -5.19 -12.50 17.59
C VAL A 62 -3.92 -12.16 18.37
N ASP A 63 -4.10 -11.58 19.56
CA ASP A 63 -2.99 -11.09 20.38
C ASP A 63 -3.23 -11.44 21.85
N PRO A 64 -2.30 -12.10 22.55
CA PRO A 64 -2.37 -12.27 23.99
C PRO A 64 -2.25 -10.93 24.69
N GLU A 65 -3.20 -10.61 25.59
CA GLU A 65 -3.23 -9.31 26.30
C GLU A 65 -2.34 -9.27 27.55
N ASP A 66 -1.26 -10.04 27.58
CA ASP A 66 -0.36 -10.13 28.74
C ASP A 66 0.48 -8.86 28.97
N VAL A 67 0.60 -8.03 27.96
CA VAL A 67 1.30 -6.75 28.05
C VAL A 67 0.41 -5.70 27.42
N SER A 68 -0.45 -5.07 28.23
CA SER A 68 -1.03 -3.81 27.82
C SER A 68 0.13 -2.79 27.72
N LEU A 69 0.76 -2.73 26.58
CA LEU A 69 1.54 -1.58 26.15
C LEU A 69 0.52 -0.46 25.93
N ASP A 70 -0.09 -0.01 27.03
CA ASP A 70 -0.97 1.13 27.04
C ASP A 70 -0.15 2.30 26.52
N ALA A 71 -0.46 2.79 25.33
CA ALA A 71 0.26 3.89 24.69
C ALA A 71 0.38 5.09 25.66
N ASP A 72 -0.56 5.22 26.62
CA ASP A 72 -0.57 6.24 27.64
C ASP A 72 0.48 6.04 28.75
N LYS A 73 0.95 4.83 28.99
CA LYS A 73 1.95 4.55 30.04
C LYS A 73 3.38 4.92 29.62
N TYR A 74 3.64 5.05 28.31
CA TYR A 74 4.98 5.23 27.77
C TYR A 74 5.21 6.59 27.07
N GLU A 75 4.23 7.50 27.08
CA GLU A 75 4.42 8.88 26.64
C GLU A 75 4.90 9.77 27.80
N ILE A 76 6.09 9.53 28.27
CA ILE A 76 6.82 10.53 29.06
C ILE A 76 7.66 11.33 28.08
N GLY A 77 7.17 12.51 27.73
CA GLY A 77 7.87 13.61 27.06
C GLY A 77 8.96 13.27 26.03
N GLY A 78 8.97 13.89 24.88
CA GLY A 78 9.81 13.66 23.67
C GLY A 78 11.32 13.55 23.86
N ASN A 79 11.78 12.81 24.84
CA ASN A 79 13.17 12.60 25.20
C ASN A 79 13.68 11.27 24.61
N LYS A 80 14.94 11.27 24.15
CA LYS A 80 15.65 10.12 23.59
C LYS A 80 15.60 8.89 24.52
N ALA A 81 15.62 9.10 25.84
CA ALA A 81 15.48 8.07 26.85
C ALA A 81 14.14 7.32 26.81
N ALA A 82 13.04 7.99 26.42
CA ALA A 82 11.72 7.36 26.28
C ALA A 82 11.65 6.44 25.04
N LYS A 83 12.39 6.77 23.96
CA LYS A 83 12.55 5.89 22.79
C LYS A 83 13.36 4.64 23.14
N ASP A 84 14.40 4.77 23.95
CA ASP A 84 15.25 3.67 24.36
C ASP A 84 14.55 2.73 25.35
N LEU A 85 13.71 3.26 26.24
CA LEU A 85 12.85 2.49 27.14
C LEU A 85 11.72 1.77 26.37
N ASN A 86 11.12 2.41 25.38
CA ASN A 86 10.15 1.78 24.48
C ASN A 86 10.77 0.60 23.70
N ASN A 87 11.98 0.77 23.19
CA ASN A 87 12.70 -0.28 22.49
C ASN A 87 13.11 -1.43 23.43
N ALA A 88 13.43 -1.15 24.69
CA ALA A 88 13.73 -2.16 25.70
C ALA A 88 12.50 -2.95 26.15
N ALA A 89 11.36 -2.28 26.34
CA ALA A 89 10.09 -2.91 26.68
C ALA A 89 9.57 -3.82 25.55
N ILE A 90 9.74 -3.40 24.28
CA ILE A 90 9.42 -4.21 23.09
C ILE A 90 10.28 -5.48 23.05
N ARG A 91 11.59 -5.37 23.32
CA ARG A 91 12.49 -6.52 23.37
C ARG A 91 12.14 -7.50 24.49
N GLN A 92 11.62 -7.03 25.62
CA GLN A 92 11.18 -7.90 26.72
C GLN A 92 9.85 -8.61 26.39
N SER A 93 8.91 -7.97 25.69
CA SER A 93 7.66 -8.61 25.31
C SER A 93 7.84 -9.72 24.27
N THR A 94 8.78 -9.56 23.34
CA THR A 94 9.13 -10.60 22.35
C THR A 94 9.93 -11.77 22.95
N SER A 95 10.51 -11.60 24.14
CA SER A 95 11.34 -12.64 24.78
C SER A 95 10.59 -13.58 25.74
N THR A 96 9.31 -13.33 26.04
CA THR A 96 8.58 -14.08 27.08
C THR A 96 7.93 -15.38 26.60
N GLY A 97 8.03 -15.74 25.31
CA GLY A 97 7.57 -17.05 24.81
C GLY A 97 6.03 -17.28 24.92
N ARG A 98 5.25 -16.25 25.24
CA ARG A 98 3.79 -16.32 25.41
C ARG A 98 3.08 -15.81 24.13
N GLY A 99 3.32 -16.47 23.02
CA GLY A 99 2.54 -16.28 21.80
C GLY A 99 1.31 -17.18 21.79
N ILE A 100 0.37 -16.89 20.87
CA ILE A 100 -0.69 -17.83 20.55
C ILE A 100 -0.06 -19.12 20.02
N HIS A 101 -0.49 -20.25 20.54
CA HIS A 101 -0.02 -21.54 20.10
C HIS A 101 -0.90 -22.06 18.95
N PRO A 102 -0.33 -22.71 17.91
CA PRO A 102 -1.11 -23.22 16.77
C PRO A 102 -2.26 -24.16 17.13
N ASP A 103 -2.15 -24.89 18.26
CA ASP A 103 -3.19 -25.79 18.75
C ASP A 103 -4.42 -25.05 19.30
N GLN A 104 -4.33 -23.74 19.56
CA GLN A 104 -5.47 -22.91 19.95
C GLN A 104 -6.35 -22.54 18.74
N ILE A 105 -5.81 -22.60 17.51
CA ILE A 105 -6.57 -22.35 16.29
C ILE A 105 -7.30 -23.64 15.89
N GLU A 106 -8.59 -23.71 16.17
CA GLU A 106 -9.40 -24.92 15.89
C GLU A 106 -9.89 -24.95 14.44
N SER A 107 -10.24 -23.78 13.89
CA SER A 107 -10.67 -23.64 12.50
C SER A 107 -10.38 -22.24 11.96
N ARG A 108 -10.83 -21.97 10.74
CA ARG A 108 -10.77 -20.64 10.12
C ARG A 108 -11.49 -19.55 10.92
N THR A 109 -12.46 -19.92 11.75
CA THR A 109 -13.26 -18.98 12.56
C THR A 109 -13.19 -19.26 14.06
N ALA A 110 -12.70 -20.43 14.48
CA ALA A 110 -12.73 -20.85 15.87
C ALA A 110 -11.36 -20.82 16.53
N LEU A 111 -11.33 -20.27 17.75
CA LEU A 111 -10.13 -20.12 18.57
C LEU A 111 -10.37 -20.55 20.01
N ARG A 112 -9.50 -21.41 20.53
CA ARG A 112 -9.48 -21.81 21.95
C ARG A 112 -8.76 -20.76 22.79
N VAL A 113 -9.38 -20.36 23.88
CA VAL A 113 -8.83 -19.52 24.94
C VAL A 113 -8.64 -20.41 26.17
N ARG A 114 -7.40 -20.61 26.60
CA ARG A 114 -7.10 -21.51 27.71
C ARG A 114 -7.60 -20.94 29.03
N SER A 115 -7.89 -21.79 29.99
CA SER A 115 -8.31 -21.41 31.34
C SER A 115 -7.47 -20.27 31.92
N GLY A 116 -8.12 -19.21 32.39
CA GLY A 116 -7.46 -18.01 32.91
C GLY A 116 -6.75 -17.12 31.89
N GLU A 117 -6.74 -17.49 30.63
CA GLU A 117 -6.10 -16.71 29.55
C GLU A 117 -7.03 -15.59 29.09
N ARG A 118 -6.42 -14.49 28.63
CA ARG A 118 -7.11 -13.37 28.00
C ARG A 118 -6.55 -13.10 26.64
N LEU A 119 -7.39 -13.19 25.62
CA LEU A 119 -7.04 -12.92 24.22
C LEU A 119 -7.79 -11.72 23.68
N SER A 120 -7.13 -10.96 22.81
CA SER A 120 -7.68 -9.77 22.19
C SER A 120 -7.79 -9.94 20.67
N PHE A 121 -8.97 -9.60 20.13
CA PHE A 121 -9.23 -9.45 18.70
C PHE A 121 -9.07 -7.99 18.22
N GLY A 122 -8.40 -7.17 19.03
CA GLY A 122 -7.95 -5.81 18.67
C GLY A 122 -6.73 -5.83 17.77
N THR A 123 -6.81 -6.53 16.65
CA THR A 123 -5.73 -6.85 15.71
C THR A 123 -6.10 -6.39 14.31
N TYR A 124 -5.17 -6.48 13.36
CA TYR A 124 -5.35 -5.91 12.02
C TYR A 124 -6.57 -6.52 11.29
N PHE A 125 -6.73 -7.84 11.30
CA PHE A 125 -7.82 -8.50 10.58
C PHE A 125 -9.12 -8.59 11.39
N ASN A 126 -9.08 -8.57 12.72
CA ASN A 126 -10.28 -8.82 13.53
C ASN A 126 -10.85 -7.59 14.25
N ALA A 127 -10.10 -6.49 14.36
CA ALA A 127 -10.68 -5.21 14.78
C ALA A 127 -11.56 -4.62 13.66
N PHE A 128 -12.67 -4.00 14.04
CA PHE A 128 -13.61 -3.37 13.10
C PHE A 128 -13.22 -1.90 12.88
N PRO A 129 -12.93 -1.46 11.65
CA PRO A 129 -12.46 -0.11 11.34
C PRO A 129 -13.61 0.91 11.33
N ALA A 130 -14.23 1.13 12.47
CA ALA A 130 -15.49 1.85 12.67
C ALA A 130 -15.52 3.25 12.03
N SER A 131 -14.40 3.97 12.05
CA SER A 131 -14.31 5.33 11.48
C SER A 131 -14.41 5.35 9.96
N TYR A 132 -13.94 4.31 9.27
CA TYR A 132 -14.07 4.18 7.82
C TYR A 132 -15.52 3.92 7.44
N TRP A 133 -16.17 2.96 8.07
CA TRP A 133 -17.59 2.66 7.88
C TRP A 133 -18.47 3.90 8.11
N ARG A 134 -18.25 4.60 9.23
CA ARG A 134 -18.99 5.83 9.52
C ARG A 134 -18.83 6.91 8.47
N ARG A 135 -17.63 7.12 7.98
CA ARG A 135 -17.32 8.24 7.06
C ARG A 135 -17.87 8.00 5.66
N TRP A 136 -17.69 6.80 5.16
CA TRP A 136 -17.86 6.55 3.74
C TRP A 136 -19.13 5.81 3.37
N THR A 137 -19.76 5.10 4.32
CA THR A 137 -20.90 4.23 4.03
C THR A 137 -22.22 4.74 4.60
N VAL A 138 -23.32 4.10 4.22
CA VAL A 138 -24.68 4.38 4.72
C VAL A 138 -24.91 3.79 6.12
N VAL A 139 -24.02 2.94 6.62
CA VAL A 139 -24.13 2.26 7.91
C VAL A 139 -24.06 3.25 9.07
N GLN A 140 -25.01 3.16 10.01
CA GLN A 140 -25.12 4.03 11.19
C GLN A 140 -24.73 3.32 12.47
N ASP A 141 -25.16 2.07 12.62
CA ASP A 141 -24.95 1.22 13.78
C ASP A 141 -24.47 -0.14 13.31
N VAL A 142 -23.69 -0.85 14.12
CA VAL A 142 -23.21 -2.19 13.84
C VAL A 142 -23.56 -3.13 14.99
N ARG A 143 -23.79 -4.38 14.64
CA ARG A 143 -23.99 -5.45 15.60
C ARG A 143 -22.75 -6.35 15.59
N LEU A 144 -22.20 -6.60 16.77
CA LEU A 144 -21.25 -7.68 17.01
C LEU A 144 -22.01 -8.88 17.56
N THR A 145 -21.94 -10.01 16.88
CA THR A 145 -22.46 -11.31 17.34
C THR A 145 -21.25 -12.22 17.56
N VAL A 146 -21.17 -12.85 18.75
CA VAL A 146 -20.08 -13.77 19.10
C VAL A 146 -20.68 -15.04 19.72
N ASP A 147 -20.32 -16.18 19.13
CA ASP A 147 -20.66 -17.50 19.65
C ASP A 147 -19.48 -18.03 20.49
N VAL A 148 -19.75 -18.36 21.74
CA VAL A 148 -18.70 -18.82 22.68
C VAL A 148 -19.20 -20.05 23.43
N SER A 149 -18.32 -21.05 23.52
CA SER A 149 -18.47 -22.19 24.46
C SER A 149 -17.43 -22.07 25.58
N GLY A 150 -17.76 -22.64 26.76
CA GLY A 150 -16.96 -22.56 28.00
C GLY A 150 -17.68 -21.81 29.11
N ARG A 151 -17.65 -22.37 30.35
CA ARG A 151 -18.31 -21.76 31.52
C ARG A 151 -17.48 -20.57 32.06
N GLY A 152 -18.17 -19.49 32.42
CA GLY A 152 -17.53 -18.32 33.01
C GLY A 152 -16.69 -17.50 32.05
N ALA A 153 -16.74 -17.79 30.73
CA ALA A 153 -16.06 -16.98 29.74
C ALA A 153 -16.67 -15.56 29.67
N THR A 154 -15.83 -14.54 29.69
CA THR A 154 -16.26 -13.15 29.67
C THR A 154 -15.80 -12.48 28.38
N LEU A 155 -16.75 -11.91 27.63
CA LEU A 155 -16.50 -11.06 26.50
C LEU A 155 -16.49 -9.60 26.95
N ILE A 156 -15.52 -8.82 26.48
CA ILE A 156 -15.40 -7.40 26.80
C ILE A 156 -15.23 -6.63 25.50
N VAL A 157 -16.17 -5.76 25.19
CA VAL A 157 -16.14 -4.92 23.98
C VAL A 157 -15.45 -3.62 24.29
N TYR A 158 -14.54 -3.23 23.41
CA TYR A 158 -13.77 -2.00 23.46
C TYR A 158 -14.00 -1.14 22.21
N ARG A 159 -13.79 0.15 22.39
CA ARG A 159 -13.58 1.09 21.29
C ARG A 159 -12.34 1.90 21.52
N SER A 160 -11.74 2.39 20.46
CA SER A 160 -10.77 3.48 20.53
C SER A 160 -11.33 4.76 19.91
N LEU A 161 -10.63 5.86 20.15
CA LEU A 161 -10.85 7.14 19.48
C LEU A 161 -9.64 7.46 18.59
N ALA A 162 -9.73 8.51 17.78
CA ALA A 162 -8.64 8.94 16.89
C ALA A 162 -7.29 9.21 17.60
N ASN A 163 -7.33 9.49 18.91
CA ASN A 163 -6.13 9.68 19.75
C ASN A 163 -5.53 8.35 20.27
N GLY A 164 -6.11 7.20 19.92
CA GLY A 164 -5.64 5.87 20.32
C GLY A 164 -6.07 5.41 21.71
N ARG A 165 -6.84 6.23 22.47
CA ARG A 165 -7.30 5.83 23.80
C ARG A 165 -8.40 4.80 23.72
N SER A 166 -8.20 3.67 24.40
CA SER A 166 -9.16 2.57 24.49
C SER A 166 -10.18 2.82 25.60
N GLN A 167 -11.44 2.47 25.34
CA GLN A 167 -12.55 2.58 26.28
C GLN A 167 -13.35 1.28 26.26
N ARG A 168 -13.59 0.67 27.42
CA ARG A 168 -14.56 -0.41 27.57
C ARG A 168 -15.96 0.12 27.29
N VAL A 169 -16.69 -0.56 26.41
CA VAL A 169 -18.04 -0.15 25.99
C VAL A 169 -19.10 -1.01 26.67
N ASP A 170 -18.88 -2.34 26.61
CA ASP A 170 -19.84 -3.32 27.12
C ASP A 170 -19.14 -4.61 27.52
N SER A 171 -19.85 -5.53 28.19
CA SER A 171 -19.35 -6.87 28.49
C SER A 171 -20.47 -7.82 28.82
N ALA A 172 -20.25 -9.12 28.55
CA ALA A 172 -21.14 -10.19 28.92
C ALA A 172 -20.34 -11.42 29.35
N THR A 173 -20.92 -12.28 30.17
CA THR A 173 -20.28 -13.51 30.67
C THR A 173 -21.20 -14.69 30.41
N THR A 174 -20.65 -15.85 29.99
CA THR A 174 -21.40 -17.12 29.89
C THR A 174 -21.88 -17.56 31.25
N GLY A 175 -23.13 -18.00 31.31
CA GLY A 175 -23.72 -18.52 32.54
C GLY A 175 -23.26 -19.95 32.85
N SER A 176 -24.10 -20.65 33.62
CA SER A 176 -23.94 -22.10 33.89
C SER A 176 -24.10 -22.97 32.64
N GLU A 177 -24.77 -22.47 31.59
CA GLU A 177 -24.80 -23.09 30.28
C GLU A 177 -23.46 -22.92 29.60
N ALA A 178 -22.86 -24.03 29.18
CA ALA A 178 -21.49 -24.03 28.61
C ALA A 178 -21.41 -23.44 27.21
N LYS A 179 -22.50 -22.86 26.68
CA LYS A 179 -22.54 -22.24 25.33
C LYS A 179 -23.48 -21.04 25.31
N GLY A 180 -23.10 -19.98 24.58
CA GLY A 180 -23.93 -18.78 24.45
C GLY A 180 -23.60 -17.96 23.23
N THR A 181 -24.63 -17.32 22.65
CA THR A 181 -24.49 -16.28 21.61
C THR A 181 -24.66 -14.91 22.26
N PHE A 182 -23.65 -14.07 22.14
CA PHE A 182 -23.67 -12.70 22.65
C PHE A 182 -23.87 -11.69 21.52
N VAL A 183 -24.74 -10.72 21.76
CA VAL A 183 -25.09 -9.70 20.78
C VAL A 183 -24.90 -8.31 21.39
N PHE A 184 -24.11 -7.47 20.73
CA PHE A 184 -23.85 -6.09 21.13
C PHE A 184 -24.25 -5.13 20.02
N GLU A 185 -25.16 -4.19 20.29
CA GLU A 185 -25.54 -3.12 19.35
C GLU A 185 -24.68 -1.89 19.62
N LEU A 186 -23.94 -1.45 18.61
CA LEU A 186 -22.84 -0.50 18.77
C LEU A 186 -22.96 0.66 17.76
N PRO A 187 -23.09 1.93 18.22
CA PRO A 187 -23.25 3.07 17.34
C PRO A 187 -21.93 3.51 16.69
N LEU A 188 -21.95 3.85 15.41
CA LEU A 188 -20.81 4.43 14.69
C LEU A 188 -20.66 5.93 14.89
N LYS A 189 -21.68 6.62 15.47
CA LYS A 189 -21.70 8.07 15.70
C LYS A 189 -20.42 8.64 16.34
N PRO A 190 -19.73 7.97 17.28
CA PRO A 190 -18.55 8.52 17.94
C PRO A 190 -17.29 8.61 17.06
N PHE A 191 -17.24 7.96 15.90
CA PHE A 191 -16.02 7.77 15.09
C PHE A 191 -15.89 8.80 13.96
N VAL A 192 -15.65 10.08 14.27
CA VAL A 192 -15.58 11.16 13.26
C VAL A 192 -14.27 11.10 12.46
N ASP A 193 -13.13 11.06 13.13
CA ASP A 193 -11.78 11.18 12.51
C ASP A 193 -10.93 9.93 12.70
N GLY A 194 -11.41 8.93 13.43
CA GLY A 194 -10.69 7.70 13.67
C GLY A 194 -11.35 6.83 14.70
N GLY A 195 -10.76 5.68 14.94
CA GLY A 195 -11.19 4.73 15.93
C GLY A 195 -11.72 3.43 15.38
N TRP A 196 -11.67 2.43 16.25
CA TRP A 196 -11.98 1.04 16.00
C TRP A 196 -12.91 0.52 17.07
N TYR A 197 -13.66 -0.55 16.75
CA TYR A 197 -14.24 -1.48 17.72
C TYR A 197 -13.45 -2.79 17.72
N TRP A 198 -13.37 -3.44 18.86
CA TRP A 198 -12.89 -4.82 19.00
C TRP A 198 -13.45 -5.45 20.28
N TYR A 199 -13.20 -6.72 20.47
CA TYR A 199 -13.52 -7.38 21.71
C TYR A 199 -12.35 -8.25 22.19
N ASN A 200 -12.38 -8.55 23.49
CA ASN A 200 -11.49 -9.48 24.15
C ASN A 200 -12.32 -10.61 24.75
N VAL A 201 -11.70 -11.77 24.87
CA VAL A 201 -12.27 -12.90 25.56
C VAL A 201 -11.37 -13.29 26.72
N VAL A 202 -11.96 -13.51 27.89
CA VAL A 202 -11.30 -14.02 29.09
C VAL A 202 -11.93 -15.35 29.41
N ALA A 203 -11.15 -16.43 29.39
CA ALA A 203 -11.63 -17.74 29.84
C ALA A 203 -11.80 -17.75 31.37
N GLY A 204 -12.78 -18.49 31.85
CA GLY A 204 -12.96 -18.74 33.29
C GLY A 204 -12.04 -19.83 33.82
N ASP A 205 -12.56 -20.65 34.71
CA ASP A 205 -11.83 -21.80 35.27
C ASP A 205 -11.63 -22.94 34.26
N ASP A 206 -12.44 -22.99 33.23
CA ASP A 206 -12.35 -23.93 32.10
C ASP A 206 -11.87 -23.21 30.84
N ASP A 207 -11.34 -23.96 29.87
CA ASP A 207 -11.07 -23.45 28.52
C ASP A 207 -12.37 -22.94 27.89
N ALA A 208 -12.26 -21.85 27.12
CA ALA A 208 -13.34 -21.34 26.30
C ALA A 208 -12.98 -21.45 24.82
N VAL A 209 -13.99 -21.60 23.96
CA VAL A 209 -13.79 -21.55 22.51
C VAL A 209 -14.66 -20.44 21.94
N VAL A 210 -14.04 -19.49 21.25
CA VAL A 210 -14.75 -18.57 20.36
C VAL A 210 -15.00 -19.33 19.08
N GLU A 211 -16.24 -19.75 18.85
CA GLU A 211 -16.64 -20.57 17.69
C GLU A 211 -16.71 -19.72 16.42
N SER A 212 -17.31 -18.55 16.56
CA SER A 212 -17.44 -17.56 15.50
C SER A 212 -17.66 -16.16 16.05
N ALA A 213 -17.32 -15.14 15.26
CA ALA A 213 -17.80 -13.79 15.50
C ALA A 213 -17.99 -13.03 14.17
N GLU A 214 -18.99 -12.16 14.14
CA GLU A 214 -19.27 -11.34 12.98
C GLU A 214 -19.73 -9.92 13.37
N TRP A 215 -19.34 -8.98 12.53
CA TRP A 215 -19.84 -7.61 12.52
C TRP A 215 -20.88 -7.51 11.41
N SER A 216 -22.09 -7.08 11.71
CA SER A 216 -23.19 -6.94 10.76
C SER A 216 -23.93 -5.64 10.97
N ALA A 217 -24.74 -5.22 9.98
CA ALA A 217 -25.55 -4.02 10.08
C ALA A 217 -26.89 -4.18 9.35
N GLU A 218 -27.91 -3.49 9.83
CA GLU A 218 -29.12 -3.25 9.03
C GLU A 218 -28.80 -2.29 7.88
N VAL A 219 -29.22 -2.63 6.68
CA VAL A 219 -28.95 -1.87 5.47
C VAL A 219 -30.25 -1.53 4.74
N PRO A 220 -30.28 -0.49 3.88
CA PRO A 220 -31.40 -0.18 3.03
C PRO A 220 -31.75 -1.38 2.11
N ASP A 221 -33.02 -1.52 1.72
CA ASP A 221 -33.52 -2.64 0.92
C ASP A 221 -32.78 -2.80 -0.41
N ASP A 222 -32.40 -1.70 -1.04
CA ASP A 222 -31.62 -1.66 -2.28
C ASP A 222 -30.14 -2.02 -2.11
N ARG A 223 -29.68 -2.23 -0.87
CA ARG A 223 -28.30 -2.56 -0.52
C ARG A 223 -28.15 -3.95 0.12
N VAL A 224 -29.20 -4.76 0.12
CA VAL A 224 -29.20 -6.11 0.70
C VAL A 224 -28.36 -7.07 -0.16
N GLN A 225 -28.50 -6.98 -1.49
CA GLN A 225 -27.75 -7.82 -2.41
C GLN A 225 -26.29 -7.38 -2.48
N HIS A 226 -25.38 -8.33 -2.60
CA HIS A 226 -23.96 -8.03 -2.82
C HIS A 226 -23.64 -7.86 -4.30
N GLY A 227 -22.70 -6.97 -4.58
CA GLY A 227 -22.06 -6.87 -5.88
C GLY A 227 -21.08 -8.03 -6.13
N THR A 228 -20.68 -8.17 -7.39
CA THR A 228 -19.63 -9.10 -7.81
C THR A 228 -18.43 -8.36 -8.37
N ALA A 229 -17.28 -9.01 -8.38
CA ALA A 229 -16.06 -8.46 -8.95
C ALA A 229 -15.48 -9.37 -10.04
N ASP A 230 -15.04 -8.76 -11.14
CA ASP A 230 -14.04 -9.32 -12.01
C ASP A 230 -12.67 -9.10 -11.37
N ILE A 231 -11.86 -10.15 -11.23
CA ILE A 231 -10.48 -10.01 -10.76
C ILE A 231 -9.56 -9.94 -11.99
N ALA A 232 -8.75 -8.88 -12.08
CA ALA A 232 -7.81 -8.66 -13.16
C ALA A 232 -6.38 -8.79 -12.64
N ILE A 233 -5.70 -9.87 -13.03
CA ILE A 233 -4.32 -10.18 -12.64
C ILE A 233 -3.43 -10.00 -13.86
N THR A 234 -2.37 -9.20 -13.72
CA THR A 234 -1.36 -9.01 -14.77
C THR A 234 -0.10 -9.80 -14.42
N THR A 235 0.33 -10.69 -15.32
CA THR A 235 1.51 -11.55 -15.07
C THR A 235 2.56 -11.44 -16.17
N MET A 236 3.84 -11.61 -15.78
CA MET A 236 5.00 -11.62 -16.67
C MET A 236 6.05 -12.60 -16.16
N ASN A 237 6.10 -13.82 -16.74
CA ASN A 237 7.07 -14.87 -16.40
C ASN A 237 7.11 -15.22 -14.90
N ARG A 238 5.92 -15.34 -14.26
CA ARG A 238 5.75 -15.73 -12.85
C ARG A 238 4.64 -16.77 -12.68
N PRO A 239 4.69 -17.89 -13.44
CA PRO A 239 3.59 -18.83 -13.53
C PRO A 239 3.20 -19.42 -12.18
N ASP A 240 4.17 -19.81 -11.34
CA ASP A 240 3.90 -20.46 -10.05
C ASP A 240 3.24 -19.54 -9.03
N PHE A 241 3.65 -18.26 -8.99
CA PHE A 241 3.02 -17.30 -8.10
C PHE A 241 1.56 -17.06 -8.51
N CYS A 242 1.33 -16.81 -9.80
CA CYS A 242 0.00 -16.60 -10.34
C CYS A 242 -0.91 -17.82 -10.13
N ALA A 243 -0.46 -19.03 -10.45
CA ALA A 243 -1.24 -20.25 -10.27
C ALA A 243 -1.63 -20.50 -8.80
N LYS A 244 -0.71 -20.26 -7.85
CA LYS A 244 -0.99 -20.36 -6.40
C LYS A 244 -2.03 -19.34 -5.95
N LEU A 245 -1.94 -18.09 -6.42
CA LEU A 245 -2.92 -17.05 -6.13
C LEU A 245 -4.30 -17.43 -6.67
N LEU A 246 -4.37 -17.93 -7.91
CA LEU A 246 -5.62 -18.41 -8.52
C LEU A 246 -6.25 -19.55 -7.71
N ALA A 247 -5.45 -20.53 -7.29
CA ALA A 247 -5.93 -21.62 -6.45
C ALA A 247 -6.43 -21.11 -5.09
N GLN A 248 -5.76 -20.16 -4.47
CA GLN A 248 -6.18 -19.54 -3.21
C GLN A 248 -7.53 -18.83 -3.35
N ILE A 249 -7.73 -18.05 -4.40
CA ILE A 249 -8.99 -17.35 -4.69
C ILE A 249 -10.12 -18.37 -4.96
N GLY A 250 -9.84 -19.39 -5.77
CA GLY A 250 -10.85 -20.36 -6.20
C GLY A 250 -11.28 -21.35 -5.11
N ASN A 251 -10.43 -21.62 -4.12
CA ASN A 251 -10.73 -22.57 -3.05
C ASN A 251 -11.51 -21.99 -1.85
N ASP A 252 -11.73 -20.67 -1.81
CA ASP A 252 -12.50 -20.05 -0.73
C ASP A 252 -14.01 -20.02 -1.06
N ASP A 253 -14.79 -20.89 -0.40
CA ASP A 253 -16.22 -21.02 -0.64
C ASP A 253 -17.03 -19.78 -0.26
N LEU A 254 -16.55 -18.95 0.67
CA LEU A 254 -17.21 -17.71 1.04
C LEU A 254 -16.99 -16.61 0.00
N LEU A 255 -15.86 -16.66 -0.70
CA LEU A 255 -15.53 -15.70 -1.76
C LEU A 255 -16.21 -16.04 -3.09
N LYS A 256 -16.41 -17.30 -3.42
CA LYS A 256 -17.01 -17.75 -4.71
C LYS A 256 -18.26 -16.98 -5.18
N PRO A 257 -19.25 -16.69 -4.30
CA PRO A 257 -20.44 -15.90 -4.70
C PRO A 257 -20.13 -14.47 -5.12
N TYR A 258 -19.03 -13.90 -4.67
CA TYR A 258 -18.60 -12.52 -4.97
C TYR A 258 -17.75 -12.43 -6.25
N LEU A 259 -17.34 -13.58 -6.80
CA LEU A 259 -16.55 -13.63 -8.04
C LEU A 259 -17.47 -13.71 -9.26
N ASP A 260 -17.25 -12.83 -10.23
CA ASP A 260 -17.82 -12.95 -11.57
C ASP A 260 -16.84 -13.72 -12.48
N THR A 261 -15.69 -13.13 -12.82
CA THR A 261 -14.63 -13.73 -13.63
C THR A 261 -13.27 -13.45 -13.00
N VAL A 262 -12.33 -14.36 -13.11
CA VAL A 262 -10.92 -14.16 -12.80
C VAL A 262 -10.14 -14.17 -14.11
N MET A 263 -9.63 -13.01 -14.49
CA MET A 263 -8.91 -12.78 -15.74
C MET A 263 -7.40 -12.66 -15.50
N VAL A 264 -6.62 -13.40 -16.23
CA VAL A 264 -5.15 -13.33 -16.18
C VAL A 264 -4.65 -12.77 -17.52
N MET A 265 -4.10 -11.56 -17.48
CA MET A 265 -3.44 -10.92 -18.62
C MET A 265 -2.00 -11.39 -18.68
N GLU A 266 -1.74 -12.39 -19.54
CA GLU A 266 -0.47 -13.09 -19.67
C GLU A 266 0.40 -12.43 -20.70
N GLN A 267 1.50 -11.80 -20.27
CA GLN A 267 2.39 -11.00 -21.11
C GLN A 267 3.76 -11.65 -21.35
N GLY A 268 4.01 -12.78 -20.71
CA GLY A 268 5.30 -13.48 -20.73
C GLY A 268 5.36 -14.66 -21.69
N THR A 269 6.55 -15.27 -21.75
CA THR A 269 6.83 -16.53 -22.47
C THR A 269 6.57 -17.75 -21.61
N ASP A 270 6.78 -17.62 -20.28
CA ASP A 270 6.56 -18.70 -19.31
C ASP A 270 5.09 -18.66 -18.91
N LYS A 271 4.34 -19.67 -19.36
CA LYS A 271 2.88 -19.67 -19.28
C LYS A 271 2.38 -20.16 -17.91
N VAL A 272 1.34 -19.53 -17.40
CA VAL A 272 0.70 -19.94 -16.14
C VAL A 272 0.13 -21.36 -16.25
N ALA A 273 -0.35 -21.74 -17.43
CA ALA A 273 -0.85 -23.08 -17.70
C ALA A 273 0.22 -24.18 -17.61
N ASP A 274 1.50 -23.83 -17.73
CA ASP A 274 2.63 -24.75 -17.61
C ASP A 274 3.10 -24.97 -16.17
N SER A 275 2.53 -24.24 -15.20
CA SER A 275 2.85 -24.39 -13.78
C SER A 275 2.28 -25.68 -13.21
N ASP A 276 3.05 -26.36 -12.35
CA ASP A 276 2.61 -27.55 -11.59
C ASP A 276 1.36 -27.28 -10.70
N PHE A 277 1.12 -26.01 -10.36
CA PHE A 277 -0.02 -25.56 -9.52
C PHE A 277 -1.25 -25.17 -10.34
N PHE A 278 -1.18 -25.17 -11.67
CA PHE A 278 -2.29 -24.69 -12.51
C PHE A 278 -3.50 -25.60 -12.49
N SER A 279 -3.29 -26.93 -12.41
CA SER A 279 -4.38 -27.89 -12.33
C SER A 279 -5.34 -27.61 -11.17
N ASP A 280 -4.80 -27.28 -10.00
CA ASP A 280 -5.58 -26.97 -8.80
C ASP A 280 -6.33 -25.64 -8.96
N ALA A 281 -5.69 -24.64 -9.55
CA ALA A 281 -6.29 -23.35 -9.85
C ALA A 281 -7.47 -23.49 -10.83
N HIS A 282 -7.27 -24.24 -11.92
CA HIS A 282 -8.30 -24.48 -12.93
C HIS A 282 -9.48 -25.28 -12.36
N ALA A 283 -9.20 -26.31 -11.54
CA ALA A 283 -10.26 -27.08 -10.88
C ALA A 283 -11.08 -26.22 -9.89
N ALA A 284 -10.44 -25.29 -9.19
CA ALA A 284 -11.08 -24.45 -8.19
C ALA A 284 -11.95 -23.33 -8.81
N LEU A 285 -11.53 -22.75 -9.93
CA LEU A 285 -12.20 -21.62 -10.58
C LEU A 285 -13.14 -22.05 -11.74
N GLY A 286 -12.83 -23.18 -12.43
CA GLY A 286 -13.61 -23.66 -13.56
C GLY A 286 -13.86 -22.60 -14.62
N ASP A 287 -15.10 -22.45 -15.06
CA ASP A 287 -15.53 -21.51 -16.09
C ASP A 287 -15.36 -20.01 -15.72
N LYS A 288 -15.03 -19.72 -14.46
CA LYS A 288 -14.73 -18.35 -14.03
C LYS A 288 -13.32 -17.92 -14.40
N LEU A 289 -12.39 -18.85 -14.69
CA LEU A 289 -11.03 -18.54 -15.08
C LEU A 289 -10.94 -18.23 -16.58
N ARG A 290 -10.37 -17.08 -16.90
CA ARG A 290 -10.11 -16.66 -18.29
C ARG A 290 -8.66 -16.24 -18.44
N MET A 291 -7.92 -16.96 -19.28
CA MET A 291 -6.54 -16.63 -19.68
C MET A 291 -6.58 -15.74 -20.92
N ILE A 292 -5.88 -14.62 -20.90
CA ILE A 292 -5.84 -13.63 -21.98
C ILE A 292 -4.38 -13.37 -22.34
N GLU A 293 -3.95 -13.83 -23.51
CA GLU A 293 -2.60 -13.60 -23.98
C GLU A 293 -2.46 -12.23 -24.67
N GLN A 294 -1.37 -11.54 -24.38
CA GLN A 294 -1.00 -10.28 -25.04
C GLN A 294 0.50 -10.04 -24.98
N GLY A 295 1.01 -9.11 -25.79
CA GLY A 295 2.39 -8.66 -25.69
C GLY A 295 2.68 -7.93 -24.40
N ASN A 296 3.97 -7.75 -24.06
CA ASN A 296 4.37 -7.00 -22.88
C ASN A 296 4.08 -5.51 -23.03
N LEU A 297 2.97 -5.07 -22.50
CA LEU A 297 2.53 -3.67 -22.40
C LEU A 297 2.69 -3.11 -20.99
N GLY A 298 3.42 -3.84 -20.12
CA GLY A 298 3.63 -3.51 -18.71
C GLY A 298 2.37 -3.70 -17.85
N GLY A 299 2.48 -3.36 -16.57
CA GLY A 299 1.36 -3.42 -15.62
C GLY A 299 0.18 -2.55 -16.07
N SER A 300 0.45 -1.33 -16.52
CA SER A 300 -0.56 -0.40 -17.02
C SER A 300 -1.37 -0.96 -18.19
N GLY A 301 -0.72 -1.64 -19.16
CA GLY A 301 -1.40 -2.27 -20.30
C GLY A 301 -2.17 -3.54 -19.90
N GLY A 302 -1.63 -4.34 -18.99
CA GLY A 302 -2.34 -5.50 -18.46
C GLY A 302 -3.59 -5.11 -17.68
N TYR A 303 -3.49 -4.14 -16.78
CA TYR A 303 -4.65 -3.63 -16.04
C TYR A 303 -5.67 -2.95 -16.94
N ALA A 304 -5.24 -2.18 -17.95
CA ALA A 304 -6.16 -1.59 -18.92
C ALA A 304 -6.92 -2.67 -19.70
N ARG A 305 -6.28 -3.82 -20.02
CA ARG A 305 -6.97 -4.96 -20.63
C ARG A 305 -8.03 -5.53 -19.69
N GLY A 306 -7.71 -5.77 -18.43
CA GLY A 306 -8.68 -6.25 -17.44
C GLY A 306 -9.84 -5.27 -17.24
N GLN A 307 -9.57 -3.98 -17.19
CA GLN A 307 -10.61 -2.93 -17.14
C GLN A 307 -11.50 -2.96 -18.37
N LEU A 308 -10.91 -3.06 -19.57
CA LEU A 308 -11.64 -3.14 -20.84
C LEU A 308 -12.58 -4.34 -20.88
N GLU A 309 -12.06 -5.54 -20.54
CA GLU A 309 -12.86 -6.77 -20.54
C GLU A 309 -14.01 -6.69 -19.53
N SER A 310 -13.78 -6.12 -18.35
CA SER A 310 -14.83 -5.91 -17.33
C SER A 310 -15.89 -4.94 -17.78
N VAL A 311 -15.53 -3.81 -18.42
CA VAL A 311 -16.48 -2.83 -18.96
C VAL A 311 -17.29 -3.43 -20.10
N ARG A 312 -16.64 -4.15 -21.04
CA ARG A 312 -17.32 -4.81 -22.17
C ARG A 312 -18.33 -5.87 -21.73
N LYS A 313 -17.93 -6.69 -20.78
CA LYS A 313 -18.78 -7.75 -20.24
C LYS A 313 -19.99 -7.16 -19.49
N GLY A 314 -19.79 -6.11 -18.70
CA GLY A 314 -20.85 -5.35 -18.05
C GLY A 314 -21.64 -6.07 -16.97
N THR A 315 -21.26 -7.26 -16.53
CA THR A 315 -21.98 -8.08 -15.54
C THR A 315 -21.53 -7.82 -14.11
N ALA A 316 -20.20 -7.68 -13.89
CA ALA A 316 -19.65 -7.39 -12.58
C ALA A 316 -19.89 -5.95 -12.14
N THR A 317 -20.08 -5.72 -10.85
CA THR A 317 -20.20 -4.38 -10.25
C THR A 317 -18.84 -3.69 -10.17
N TYR A 318 -17.79 -4.49 -9.97
CA TYR A 318 -16.43 -4.01 -9.73
C TYR A 318 -15.42 -4.75 -10.62
N ALA A 319 -14.26 -4.12 -10.85
CA ALA A 319 -13.03 -4.77 -11.24
C ALA A 319 -12.00 -4.65 -10.11
N LEU A 320 -11.41 -5.76 -9.69
CA LEU A 320 -10.36 -5.83 -8.69
C LEU A 320 -9.01 -6.01 -9.39
N MET A 321 -8.18 -4.96 -9.37
CA MET A 321 -6.80 -5.04 -9.86
C MET A 321 -5.93 -5.72 -8.82
N MET A 322 -5.15 -6.74 -9.21
CA MET A 322 -4.22 -7.47 -8.36
C MET A 322 -2.91 -7.79 -9.10
N ASP A 323 -1.78 -7.76 -8.36
CA ASP A 323 -0.50 -8.29 -8.86
C ASP A 323 -0.49 -9.83 -8.84
N ASP A 324 0.37 -10.45 -9.63
CA ASP A 324 0.49 -11.91 -9.75
C ASP A 324 1.31 -12.56 -8.62
N ASP A 325 2.13 -11.79 -7.91
CA ASP A 325 3.05 -12.23 -6.85
C ASP A 325 2.58 -11.86 -5.44
N VAL A 326 1.27 -11.84 -5.25
CA VAL A 326 0.65 -11.61 -3.94
C VAL A 326 0.09 -12.89 -3.33
N VAL A 327 0.06 -12.93 -2.00
CA VAL A 327 -0.77 -13.84 -1.21
C VAL A 327 -1.91 -13.01 -0.64
N CYS A 328 -3.15 -13.39 -0.89
CA CYS A 328 -4.30 -12.62 -0.44
C CYS A 328 -4.98 -13.23 0.80
N GLU A 329 -5.69 -12.39 1.55
CA GLU A 329 -6.67 -12.83 2.52
C GLU A 329 -8.06 -12.77 1.84
N PRO A 330 -8.69 -13.92 1.50
CA PRO A 330 -9.94 -13.92 0.73
C PRO A 330 -11.08 -13.13 1.39
N GLU A 331 -11.20 -13.20 2.73
CA GLU A 331 -12.16 -12.36 3.46
C GLU A 331 -11.92 -10.86 3.23
N GLY A 332 -10.67 -10.44 2.96
CA GLY A 332 -10.32 -9.07 2.61
C GLY A 332 -10.98 -8.60 1.31
N ILE A 333 -11.12 -9.48 0.32
CA ILE A 333 -11.82 -9.19 -0.95
C ILE A 333 -13.32 -9.02 -0.68
N ILE A 334 -13.92 -9.94 0.10
CA ILE A 334 -15.34 -9.87 0.51
C ILE A 334 -15.61 -8.54 1.23
N ARG A 335 -14.74 -8.15 2.16
CA ARG A 335 -14.85 -6.88 2.90
C ARG A 335 -14.77 -5.67 1.99
N ALA A 336 -13.85 -5.68 1.02
CA ALA A 336 -13.71 -4.58 0.07
C ALA A 336 -14.96 -4.40 -0.80
N ILE A 337 -15.54 -5.50 -1.33
CA ILE A 337 -16.78 -5.49 -2.09
C ILE A 337 -17.94 -5.01 -1.21
N THR A 338 -18.09 -5.56 0.01
CA THR A 338 -19.15 -5.17 0.94
C THR A 338 -19.06 -3.69 1.32
N PHE A 339 -17.84 -3.17 1.51
CA PHE A 339 -17.62 -1.74 1.78
C PHE A 339 -18.02 -0.88 0.57
N GLY A 340 -17.64 -1.30 -0.63
CA GLY A 340 -18.00 -0.63 -1.88
C GLY A 340 -19.53 -0.58 -2.10
N ASP A 341 -20.23 -1.70 -1.87
CA ASP A 341 -21.70 -1.82 -1.98
C ASP A 341 -22.43 -0.84 -1.06
N LEU A 342 -21.92 -0.67 0.15
CA LEU A 342 -22.52 0.16 1.17
C LEU A 342 -21.99 1.60 1.19
N ALA A 343 -21.04 1.92 0.31
CA ALA A 343 -20.54 3.28 0.16
C ALA A 343 -21.64 4.24 -0.29
N ARG A 344 -21.61 5.49 0.19
CA ARG A 344 -22.60 6.53 -0.14
C ARG A 344 -22.59 6.98 -1.60
N ARG A 345 -21.49 6.71 -2.29
CA ARG A 345 -21.27 6.96 -3.73
C ARG A 345 -20.24 5.96 -4.25
N PRO A 346 -20.13 5.74 -5.55
CA PRO A 346 -19.09 4.89 -6.10
C PRO A 346 -17.72 5.29 -5.55
N THR A 347 -16.99 4.32 -4.99
CA THR A 347 -15.77 4.54 -4.22
C THR A 347 -14.76 3.46 -4.58
N ILE A 348 -13.55 3.88 -4.92
CA ILE A 348 -12.41 2.97 -5.12
C ILE A 348 -11.96 2.48 -3.75
N VAL A 349 -11.82 1.16 -3.58
CA VAL A 349 -11.43 0.56 -2.29
C VAL A 349 -10.10 -0.15 -2.46
N GLY A 350 -9.06 0.42 -1.86
CA GLY A 350 -7.72 -0.13 -1.90
C GLY A 350 -7.39 -0.97 -0.67
N GLY A 351 -6.74 -2.12 -0.90
CA GLY A 351 -6.17 -2.95 0.15
C GLY A 351 -4.81 -2.44 0.63
N HIS A 352 -4.37 -2.97 1.77
CA HIS A 352 -3.04 -2.71 2.30
C HIS A 352 -2.05 -3.79 1.84
N MET A 353 -0.75 -3.50 1.94
CA MET A 353 0.32 -4.40 1.57
C MET A 353 1.19 -4.72 2.78
N PHE A 354 1.28 -6.00 3.12
CA PHE A 354 2.27 -6.55 4.04
C PHE A 354 3.47 -7.10 3.28
N SER A 355 4.62 -7.15 3.95
CA SER A 355 5.83 -7.72 3.39
C SER A 355 5.76 -9.26 3.38
N LEU A 356 6.09 -9.92 2.27
CA LEU A 356 6.27 -11.38 2.23
C LEU A 356 7.51 -11.84 3.00
N TYR A 357 8.51 -10.97 3.20
CA TYR A 357 9.75 -11.30 3.91
C TYR A 357 9.61 -11.18 5.43
N ASN A 358 8.74 -10.28 5.89
CA ASN A 358 8.39 -10.08 7.29
C ASN A 358 6.88 -9.91 7.37
N LYS A 359 6.15 -11.02 7.49
CA LYS A 359 4.71 -11.11 7.25
C LYS A 359 3.84 -10.29 8.18
N SER A 360 4.35 -9.86 9.34
CA SER A 360 3.67 -8.94 10.25
C SER A 360 3.94 -7.46 9.98
N GLU A 361 4.88 -7.15 9.04
CA GLU A 361 5.24 -5.77 8.70
C GLU A 361 4.27 -5.17 7.68
N LEU A 362 3.48 -4.17 8.10
CA LEU A 362 2.72 -3.31 7.20
C LEU A 362 3.70 -2.45 6.40
N HIS A 363 3.80 -2.71 5.10
CA HIS A 363 4.76 -2.11 4.18
C HIS A 363 4.18 -0.89 3.47
N SER A 364 2.98 -0.99 2.95
CA SER A 364 2.31 0.10 2.23
C SER A 364 0.79 0.06 2.44
N PHE A 365 0.19 1.21 2.32
CA PHE A 365 -1.24 1.44 2.20
C PHE A 365 -1.44 2.63 1.26
N GLY A 366 -2.65 3.12 1.03
CA GLY A 366 -2.86 4.21 0.06
C GLY A 366 -2.02 5.45 0.33
N GLU A 367 -1.73 6.20 -0.69
CA GLU A 367 -0.77 7.31 -0.69
C GLU A 367 -1.40 8.62 -1.16
N VAL A 368 -0.68 9.72 -0.97
CA VAL A 368 -1.04 11.06 -1.45
C VAL A 368 0.01 11.59 -2.41
N VAL A 369 -0.43 12.34 -3.41
CA VAL A 369 0.46 13.03 -4.34
C VAL A 369 0.61 14.49 -3.91
N GLN A 370 1.84 14.91 -3.60
CA GLN A 370 2.13 16.31 -3.28
C GLN A 370 1.97 17.19 -4.54
N PRO A 371 0.99 18.09 -4.61
CA PRO A 371 0.65 18.77 -5.87
C PRO A 371 1.71 19.76 -6.35
N TRP A 372 2.59 20.25 -5.47
CA TRP A 372 3.64 21.23 -5.83
C TRP A 372 4.92 20.60 -6.38
N ARG A 373 5.07 19.27 -6.27
CA ARG A 373 6.25 18.55 -6.76
C ARG A 373 5.93 17.27 -7.49
N PHE A 374 4.69 16.80 -7.45
CA PHE A 374 4.24 15.51 -7.98
C PHE A 374 5.14 14.37 -7.53
N TRP A 375 5.14 14.14 -6.23
CA TRP A 375 5.79 13.03 -5.60
C TRP A 375 4.80 12.35 -4.68
N TRP A 376 4.63 11.04 -4.80
CA TRP A 376 3.79 10.30 -3.88
C TRP A 376 4.48 10.11 -2.54
N MET A 377 3.72 10.00 -1.51
CA MET A 377 4.18 9.74 -0.16
C MET A 377 3.06 9.17 0.70
N THR A 378 3.42 8.47 1.76
CA THR A 378 2.46 8.13 2.79
C THR A 378 1.88 9.42 3.40
N PRO A 379 0.56 9.47 3.66
CA PRO A 379 -0.08 10.62 4.29
C PRO A 379 0.31 10.82 5.76
N LEU A 380 1.07 9.89 6.34
CA LEU A 380 1.51 9.93 7.74
C LEU A 380 3.00 10.24 7.84
N ASP A 381 3.33 11.35 8.49
CA ASP A 381 4.72 11.76 8.69
C ASP A 381 5.50 10.70 9.49
N GLY A 382 6.66 10.31 8.95
CA GLY A 382 7.58 9.39 9.60
C GLY A 382 7.21 7.91 9.50
N PHE A 383 6.15 7.55 8.79
CA PHE A 383 5.86 6.15 8.49
C PHE A 383 6.86 5.62 7.46
N SER A 384 7.51 4.49 7.77
CA SER A 384 8.40 3.82 6.82
C SER A 384 8.15 2.32 6.73
N ARG A 385 7.68 1.69 7.74
CA ARG A 385 7.32 0.27 7.88
C ARG A 385 6.86 0.07 9.31
N TRP A 386 5.89 -0.81 9.53
CA TRP A 386 5.33 -1.00 10.85
C TRP A 386 5.08 -2.46 11.17
N ASP A 387 5.90 -3.03 12.03
CA ASP A 387 5.74 -4.40 12.47
C ASP A 387 4.65 -4.49 13.56
N LEU A 388 3.52 -5.10 13.20
CA LEU A 388 2.37 -5.28 14.08
C LEU A 388 2.56 -6.41 15.11
N SER A 389 3.55 -7.28 14.94
CA SER A 389 3.95 -8.24 15.97
C SER A 389 4.68 -7.56 17.13
N ALA A 390 5.50 -6.56 16.81
CA ALA A 390 6.21 -5.76 17.81
C ALA A 390 5.34 -4.67 18.45
N ARG A 391 4.40 -4.09 17.66
CA ARG A 391 3.48 -3.02 18.09
C ARG A 391 2.11 -3.23 17.47
N ASN A 392 1.23 -3.88 18.19
CA ASN A 392 -0.14 -4.14 17.73
C ASN A 392 -0.95 -2.85 17.51
N ILE A 393 -2.16 -2.96 16.92
CA ILE A 393 -3.04 -1.82 16.67
C ILE A 393 -3.29 -1.03 17.94
N ARG A 394 -3.59 -1.69 19.06
CA ARG A 394 -3.97 -1.05 20.33
C ARG A 394 -2.89 -0.13 20.88
N SER A 395 -1.62 -0.44 20.63
CA SER A 395 -0.45 0.36 21.05
C SER A 395 0.03 1.36 19.99
N SER A 396 -0.55 1.35 18.78
CA SER A 396 -0.11 2.16 17.64
C SER A 396 -1.04 3.32 17.37
N ARG A 397 -0.84 4.43 18.09
CA ARG A 397 -1.75 5.60 18.07
C ARG A 397 -2.11 6.11 16.66
N TRP A 398 -1.15 6.13 15.75
CA TRP A 398 -1.35 6.64 14.40
C TRP A 398 -2.34 5.77 13.59
N LEU A 399 -2.44 4.45 13.87
CA LEU A 399 -3.40 3.54 13.24
C LEU A 399 -4.85 3.81 13.65
N HIS A 400 -5.08 4.58 14.72
CA HIS A 400 -6.43 4.95 15.14
C HIS A 400 -6.99 6.16 14.40
N LYS A 401 -6.16 6.94 13.71
CA LYS A 401 -6.64 7.99 12.80
C LYS A 401 -7.13 7.34 11.51
N ARG A 402 -8.25 7.84 10.97
CA ARG A 402 -8.60 7.48 9.60
C ARG A 402 -7.60 8.14 8.64
N VAL A 403 -7.14 7.38 7.68
CA VAL A 403 -6.20 7.86 6.67
C VAL A 403 -6.98 8.14 5.39
N ASP A 404 -6.94 9.39 4.92
CA ASP A 404 -7.52 9.80 3.65
C ASP A 404 -6.38 9.90 2.61
N VAL A 405 -6.59 9.35 1.41
CA VAL A 405 -5.57 9.16 0.38
C VAL A 405 -6.00 9.74 -0.96
N ASP A 406 -5.06 9.87 -1.90
CA ASP A 406 -5.36 10.23 -3.28
C ASP A 406 -5.52 8.99 -4.17
N PHE A 407 -4.74 7.93 -3.90
CA PHE A 407 -4.76 6.69 -4.66
C PHE A 407 -4.33 5.51 -3.79
N ASN A 408 -4.51 4.30 -4.32
CA ASN A 408 -4.00 3.06 -3.76
C ASN A 408 -3.30 2.24 -4.84
N GLY A 409 -2.21 1.57 -4.48
CA GLY A 409 -1.50 0.70 -5.41
C GLY A 409 -2.38 -0.44 -5.91
N TRP A 410 -2.18 -0.86 -7.16
CA TRP A 410 -3.00 -1.88 -7.82
C TRP A 410 -2.60 -3.32 -7.49
N PHE A 411 -1.72 -3.50 -6.49
CA PHE A 411 -1.51 -4.82 -5.89
C PHE A 411 -2.80 -5.41 -5.26
N MET A 412 -3.74 -4.56 -4.86
CA MET A 412 -5.13 -4.87 -4.49
C MET A 412 -5.96 -3.59 -4.53
N CYS A 413 -6.74 -3.38 -5.57
CA CYS A 413 -7.55 -2.17 -5.72
C CYS A 413 -8.87 -2.46 -6.44
N LEU A 414 -9.98 -2.32 -5.71
CA LEU A 414 -11.34 -2.54 -6.21
C LEU A 414 -11.88 -1.24 -6.82
N ILE A 415 -12.18 -1.26 -8.10
CA ILE A 415 -12.67 -0.11 -8.86
C ILE A 415 -14.11 -0.40 -9.30
N PRO A 416 -15.10 0.48 -8.95
CA PRO A 416 -16.46 0.33 -9.46
C PRO A 416 -16.48 0.46 -10.98
N ARG A 417 -17.23 -0.44 -11.68
CA ARG A 417 -17.32 -0.42 -13.14
C ARG A 417 -17.81 0.93 -13.69
N VAL A 418 -18.78 1.55 -13.04
CA VAL A 418 -19.28 2.88 -13.40
C VAL A 418 -18.19 3.96 -13.39
N VAL A 419 -17.16 3.83 -12.57
CA VAL A 419 -16.02 4.76 -12.56
C VAL A 419 -15.20 4.57 -13.84
N MET A 420 -14.92 3.34 -14.23
CA MET A 420 -14.18 3.04 -15.48
C MET A 420 -14.95 3.50 -16.72
N GLU A 421 -16.27 3.32 -16.73
CA GLU A 421 -17.15 3.80 -17.81
C GLU A 421 -17.15 5.33 -17.95
N GLU A 422 -17.09 6.06 -16.83
CA GLU A 422 -17.17 7.52 -16.86
C GLU A 422 -15.82 8.20 -17.10
N ILE A 423 -14.75 7.74 -16.43
CA ILE A 423 -13.45 8.41 -16.51
C ILE A 423 -12.46 7.74 -17.47
N GLY A 424 -12.84 6.64 -18.10
CA GLY A 424 -11.99 5.84 -18.98
C GLY A 424 -11.06 4.89 -18.24
N LEU A 425 -10.24 4.17 -19.01
CA LEU A 425 -9.32 3.13 -18.54
C LEU A 425 -7.98 3.72 -18.09
N SER A 426 -7.04 2.85 -17.66
CA SER A 426 -5.67 3.26 -17.30
C SER A 426 -5.00 4.07 -18.41
N LEU A 427 -4.14 5.02 -18.08
CA LEU A 427 -3.24 5.63 -19.05
C LEU A 427 -2.19 4.64 -19.55
N PRO A 428 -1.75 4.71 -20.82
CA PRO A 428 -0.74 3.84 -21.39
C PRO A 428 0.68 4.20 -20.92
N LEU A 429 0.94 4.00 -19.62
CA LEU A 429 2.16 4.40 -18.94
C LEU A 429 3.23 3.30 -18.84
N PHE A 430 2.90 2.08 -19.18
CA PHE A 430 3.70 0.87 -19.05
C PHE A 430 3.86 0.42 -17.60
N ILE A 431 4.49 1.23 -16.73
CA ILE A 431 4.69 0.97 -15.31
C ILE A 431 4.88 2.29 -14.56
N LYS A 432 4.49 2.33 -13.29
CA LYS A 432 4.59 3.49 -12.39
C LYS A 432 3.67 4.65 -12.78
N TRP A 433 3.03 5.24 -11.82
CA TRP A 433 2.11 6.37 -11.93
C TRP A 433 0.74 6.07 -12.55
N ASP A 434 0.49 4.88 -13.04
CA ASP A 434 -0.80 4.44 -13.56
C ASP A 434 -1.89 4.48 -12.48
N ASP A 435 -1.64 3.86 -11.35
CA ASP A 435 -2.48 3.89 -10.15
C ASP A 435 -2.64 5.30 -9.56
N ALA A 436 -1.56 6.06 -9.46
CA ALA A 436 -1.56 7.42 -8.92
C ALA A 436 -2.33 8.40 -9.83
N GLU A 437 -2.12 8.34 -11.15
CA GLU A 437 -2.85 9.15 -12.11
C GLU A 437 -4.34 8.82 -12.07
N TYR A 438 -4.67 7.51 -12.09
CA TYR A 438 -6.05 7.04 -12.06
C TYR A 438 -6.81 7.53 -10.81
N GLY A 439 -6.17 7.43 -9.63
CA GLY A 439 -6.73 7.93 -8.38
C GLY A 439 -6.96 9.43 -8.37
N LEU A 440 -6.02 10.22 -8.93
CA LEU A 440 -6.18 11.67 -9.07
C LEU A 440 -7.30 12.03 -10.02
N ARG A 441 -7.44 11.34 -11.15
CA ARG A 441 -8.50 11.50 -12.15
C ARG A 441 -9.86 11.15 -11.56
N ALA A 442 -9.97 10.01 -10.87
CA ALA A 442 -11.18 9.60 -10.16
C ALA A 442 -11.60 10.63 -9.10
N LYS A 443 -10.65 11.13 -8.31
CA LYS A 443 -10.90 12.17 -7.31
C LYS A 443 -11.40 13.47 -7.95
N ALA A 444 -10.84 13.87 -9.10
CA ALA A 444 -11.28 15.06 -9.83
C ALA A 444 -12.71 14.90 -10.37
N ALA A 445 -13.12 13.70 -10.76
CA ALA A 445 -14.49 13.35 -11.17
C ALA A 445 -15.45 13.15 -9.97
N GLY A 446 -14.98 13.25 -8.74
CA GLY A 446 -15.83 13.11 -7.53
C GLY A 446 -15.86 11.71 -6.92
N TYR A 447 -15.06 10.77 -7.41
CA TYR A 447 -14.94 9.40 -6.91
C TYR A 447 -13.76 9.29 -5.95
N PRO A 448 -13.99 9.10 -4.64
CA PRO A 448 -12.93 8.99 -3.67
C PRO A 448 -12.23 7.63 -3.74
N THR A 449 -10.95 7.60 -3.35
CA THR A 449 -10.24 6.37 -3.01
C THR A 449 -10.18 6.23 -1.49
N VAL A 450 -10.50 5.04 -1.00
CA VAL A 450 -10.41 4.68 0.43
C VAL A 450 -9.41 3.55 0.57
N THR A 451 -8.34 3.78 1.32
CA THR A 451 -7.43 2.72 1.76
C THR A 451 -8.08 2.00 2.94
N PHE A 452 -8.47 0.72 2.77
CA PHE A 452 -9.39 0.05 3.67
C PHE A 452 -8.68 -0.99 4.55
N PRO A 453 -8.54 -0.73 5.87
CA PRO A 453 -7.95 -1.68 6.79
C PRO A 453 -8.77 -2.98 6.89
N GLY A 454 -8.08 -4.11 6.99
CA GLY A 454 -8.71 -5.44 7.02
C GLY A 454 -8.92 -6.06 5.63
N ALA A 455 -8.66 -5.29 4.55
CA ALA A 455 -8.41 -5.80 3.21
C ALA A 455 -6.90 -5.68 2.95
N ALA A 456 -6.21 -6.79 2.68
CA ALA A 456 -4.77 -6.78 2.53
C ALA A 456 -4.25 -7.97 1.73
N VAL A 457 -3.04 -7.76 1.20
CA VAL A 457 -2.22 -8.79 0.57
C VAL A 457 -0.81 -8.77 1.16
N TRP A 458 -0.10 -9.89 1.05
CA TRP A 458 1.35 -9.98 1.23
C TRP A 458 2.01 -9.97 -0.14
N HIS A 459 3.01 -9.11 -0.28
CA HIS A 459 3.72 -8.91 -1.55
C HIS A 459 5.22 -8.78 -1.29
N VAL A 460 6.06 -9.10 -2.27
CA VAL A 460 7.51 -8.88 -2.22
C VAL A 460 7.79 -7.39 -2.01
N PRO A 461 8.46 -6.99 -0.92
CA PRO A 461 8.71 -5.58 -0.63
C PRO A 461 9.65 -4.98 -1.68
N TRP A 462 9.47 -3.70 -2.00
CA TRP A 462 10.25 -2.97 -3.03
C TRP A 462 11.65 -2.57 -2.56
N THR A 463 12.25 -3.29 -1.60
CA THR A 463 13.53 -2.94 -0.97
C THR A 463 14.74 -3.26 -1.83
N ASP A 464 14.61 -4.24 -2.72
CA ASP A 464 15.72 -4.79 -3.50
C ASP A 464 15.89 -4.09 -4.86
N LYS A 465 14.94 -3.24 -5.23
CA LYS A 465 14.93 -2.46 -6.47
C LYS A 465 15.54 -1.08 -6.27
N ASN A 466 16.18 -0.54 -7.31
CA ASN A 466 16.65 0.85 -7.34
C ASN A 466 16.09 1.57 -8.58
N ASP A 467 14.79 1.82 -8.55
CA ASP A 467 14.03 2.45 -9.64
C ASP A 467 14.60 3.80 -10.10
N ALA A 468 15.47 4.41 -9.29
CA ALA A 468 16.07 5.70 -9.61
C ALA A 468 17.25 5.61 -10.61
N VAL A 469 17.86 4.43 -10.78
CA VAL A 469 19.08 4.25 -11.61
C VAL A 469 18.96 3.16 -12.65
N ASP A 470 17.93 2.31 -12.59
CA ASP A 470 17.68 1.28 -13.59
C ASP A 470 16.78 1.77 -14.74
N TRP A 471 16.29 0.86 -15.57
CA TRP A 471 15.41 1.18 -16.70
C TRP A 471 14.09 1.84 -16.26
N GLN A 472 13.63 1.61 -15.03
CA GLN A 472 12.40 2.18 -14.51
C GLN A 472 12.51 3.70 -14.32
N ALA A 473 13.73 4.24 -14.19
CA ALA A 473 13.96 5.69 -14.10
C ALA A 473 13.39 6.46 -15.29
N TYR A 474 13.37 5.86 -16.50
CA TYR A 474 12.71 6.44 -17.67
C TYR A 474 11.20 6.60 -17.43
N PHE A 475 10.52 5.51 -17.09
CA PHE A 475 9.06 5.50 -16.89
C PHE A 475 8.68 6.40 -15.73
N HIS A 476 9.45 6.35 -14.64
CA HIS A 476 9.20 7.18 -13.47
C HIS A 476 9.25 8.67 -13.78
N VAL A 477 10.21 9.12 -14.57
CA VAL A 477 10.33 10.53 -15.00
C VAL A 477 9.22 10.90 -15.97
N ARG A 478 9.06 10.14 -17.08
CA ARG A 478 8.05 10.43 -18.09
C ARG A 478 6.65 10.50 -17.47
N ASN A 479 6.27 9.49 -16.73
CA ASN A 479 4.91 9.36 -16.21
C ASN A 479 4.61 10.38 -15.13
N ARG A 480 5.59 10.73 -14.28
CA ARG A 480 5.49 11.83 -13.32
C ARG A 480 5.19 13.17 -14.00
N PHE A 481 5.87 13.46 -15.13
CA PHE A 481 5.61 14.67 -15.90
C PHE A 481 4.24 14.62 -16.60
N VAL A 482 3.85 13.50 -17.17
CA VAL A 482 2.52 13.31 -17.77
C VAL A 482 1.44 13.54 -16.73
N THR A 483 1.51 12.90 -15.57
CA THR A 483 0.55 13.07 -14.48
C THR A 483 0.49 14.53 -13.99
N ALA A 484 1.64 15.21 -13.93
CA ALA A 484 1.69 16.62 -13.53
C ALA A 484 1.09 17.56 -14.59
N LEU A 485 1.28 17.29 -15.88
CA LEU A 485 0.67 18.06 -16.98
C LEU A 485 -0.87 17.96 -16.95
N LEU A 486 -1.38 16.78 -16.58
CA LEU A 486 -2.82 16.54 -16.43
C LEU A 486 -3.40 17.23 -15.18
N HIS A 487 -2.79 17.05 -14.03
CA HIS A 487 -3.42 17.30 -12.72
C HIS A 487 -2.78 18.43 -11.90
N SER A 488 -1.68 19.07 -12.34
CA SER A 488 -1.08 20.10 -11.51
C SER A 488 -1.96 21.37 -11.42
N PRO A 489 -2.25 21.83 -10.19
CA PRO A 489 -2.92 23.11 -9.99
C PRO A 489 -1.98 24.31 -10.17
N TYR A 490 -0.67 24.07 -10.29
CA TYR A 490 0.35 25.14 -10.35
C TYR A 490 0.78 25.40 -11.79
N PRO A 491 0.94 26.67 -12.19
CA PRO A 491 1.58 27.01 -13.44
C PRO A 491 2.97 26.35 -13.51
N ARG A 492 3.28 25.70 -14.62
CA ARG A 492 4.56 25.00 -14.86
C ARG A 492 4.90 23.87 -13.86
N GLY A 493 3.88 23.18 -13.30
CA GLY A 493 4.08 22.02 -12.43
C GLY A 493 4.72 22.33 -11.07
N GLY A 494 4.65 23.58 -10.60
CA GLY A 494 5.20 23.97 -9.29
C GLY A 494 6.72 23.85 -9.19
N ARG A 495 7.20 22.89 -8.40
CA ARG A 495 8.65 22.65 -8.20
C ARG A 495 9.19 21.48 -9.05
N LEU A 496 8.34 20.77 -9.79
CA LEU A 496 8.69 19.55 -10.49
C LEU A 496 9.92 19.70 -11.39
N ILE A 497 9.91 20.68 -12.31
CA ILE A 497 11.01 20.89 -13.27
C ILE A 497 12.34 21.15 -12.54
N ARG A 498 12.31 21.94 -11.47
CA ARG A 498 13.52 22.22 -10.66
C ARG A 498 14.01 20.98 -9.92
N GLU A 499 13.12 20.18 -9.37
CA GLU A 499 13.50 18.95 -8.67
C GLU A 499 14.07 17.93 -9.63
N ASP A 500 13.47 17.78 -10.80
CA ASP A 500 13.98 16.90 -11.85
C ASP A 500 15.38 17.31 -12.31
N LEU A 501 15.61 18.62 -12.52
CA LEU A 501 16.93 19.17 -12.81
C LEU A 501 17.95 18.84 -11.71
N ASN A 502 17.58 18.99 -10.43
CA ASN A 502 18.47 18.66 -9.31
C ASN A 502 18.82 17.17 -9.27
N HIS A 503 17.84 16.29 -9.51
CA HIS A 503 18.09 14.85 -9.59
C HIS A 503 18.99 14.50 -10.77
N THR A 504 18.74 15.07 -11.94
CA THR A 504 19.57 14.87 -13.13
C THR A 504 21.02 15.34 -12.90
N ILE A 505 21.23 16.50 -12.25
CA ILE A 505 22.58 16.97 -11.85
C ILE A 505 23.22 16.00 -10.86
N ALA A 506 22.48 15.48 -9.89
CA ALA A 506 23.00 14.49 -8.94
C ALA A 506 23.47 13.22 -9.64
N HIS A 507 22.73 12.70 -10.63
CA HIS A 507 23.14 11.56 -11.46
C HIS A 507 24.37 11.88 -12.31
N LEU A 508 24.43 13.09 -12.94
CA LEU A 508 25.59 13.54 -13.71
C LEU A 508 26.88 13.51 -12.89
N VAL A 509 26.87 14.12 -11.68
CA VAL A 509 28.06 14.16 -10.82
C VAL A 509 28.36 12.81 -10.16
N SER A 510 27.43 11.88 -10.19
CA SER A 510 27.58 10.48 -9.75
C SER A 510 28.11 9.55 -10.83
N MET A 511 28.41 10.05 -12.04
CA MET A 511 28.84 9.25 -13.19
C MET A 511 27.77 8.22 -13.65
N GLN A 512 26.49 8.45 -13.35
CA GLN A 512 25.35 7.64 -13.78
C GLN A 512 24.82 8.13 -15.11
N TYR A 513 25.66 8.06 -16.14
CA TYR A 513 25.37 8.64 -17.46
C TYR A 513 24.27 7.91 -18.22
N SER A 514 24.16 6.59 -18.03
CA SER A 514 23.06 5.79 -18.57
C SER A 514 21.71 6.27 -18.06
N THR A 515 21.62 6.53 -16.75
CA THR A 515 20.42 7.06 -16.10
C THR A 515 20.07 8.43 -16.64
N VAL A 516 21.05 9.33 -16.80
CA VAL A 516 20.81 10.66 -17.38
C VAL A 516 20.29 10.59 -18.80
N GLU A 517 20.83 9.70 -19.62
CA GLU A 517 20.38 9.55 -21.02
C GLU A 517 18.93 9.11 -21.11
N ILE A 518 18.52 8.08 -20.35
CA ILE A 518 17.12 7.63 -20.37
C ILE A 518 16.15 8.64 -19.73
N ARG A 519 16.61 9.46 -18.78
CA ARG A 519 15.84 10.61 -18.27
C ARG A 519 15.64 11.67 -19.33
N HIS A 520 16.67 11.95 -20.16
CA HIS A 520 16.55 12.85 -21.32
C HIS A 520 15.53 12.31 -22.31
N GLN A 521 15.62 11.02 -22.64
CA GLN A 521 14.64 10.36 -23.51
C GLN A 521 13.21 10.48 -22.95
N ALA A 522 13.04 10.30 -21.66
CA ALA A 522 11.74 10.50 -21.00
C ALA A 522 11.20 11.93 -21.18
N LEU A 523 12.05 12.95 -21.05
CA LEU A 523 11.64 14.35 -21.24
C LEU A 523 11.40 14.69 -22.74
N GLU A 524 12.13 14.07 -23.66
CA GLU A 524 11.89 14.20 -25.11
C GLU A 524 10.51 13.63 -25.48
N ASP A 525 10.13 12.48 -24.91
CA ASP A 525 8.84 11.84 -25.15
C ASP A 525 7.69 12.64 -24.51
N VAL A 526 7.89 13.27 -23.35
CA VAL A 526 6.92 14.23 -22.79
C VAL A 526 6.70 15.42 -23.71
N LEU A 527 7.78 15.94 -24.29
CA LEU A 527 7.73 17.06 -25.22
C LEU A 527 7.12 16.68 -26.60
N ALA A 528 7.13 15.40 -26.95
CA ALA A 528 6.49 14.91 -28.15
C ALA A 528 4.95 14.93 -28.07
N GLY A 529 4.38 14.98 -26.85
CA GLY A 529 2.93 15.08 -26.64
C GLY A 529 2.24 13.75 -26.38
N PRO A 530 0.92 13.77 -26.11
CA PRO A 530 0.16 12.57 -25.69
C PRO A 530 -0.03 11.51 -26.78
N GLN A 531 0.01 11.89 -28.06
CA GLN A 531 -0.27 11.01 -29.20
C GLN A 531 0.70 9.84 -29.35
N VAL A 532 1.89 9.92 -28.72
CA VAL A 532 2.92 8.86 -28.83
C VAL A 532 2.76 7.77 -27.76
N LEU A 533 1.92 7.99 -26.73
CA LEU A 533 1.87 7.13 -25.53
C LEU A 533 1.52 5.68 -25.86
N HIS A 534 0.45 5.42 -26.65
CA HIS A 534 0.05 4.09 -27.04
C HIS A 534 1.07 3.40 -27.97
N ALA A 535 1.58 4.15 -28.96
CA ALA A 535 2.55 3.62 -29.92
C ALA A 535 3.88 3.19 -29.26
N MET A 536 4.25 3.80 -28.14
CA MET A 536 5.48 3.50 -27.40
C MET A 536 5.36 2.27 -26.49
N LEU A 537 4.15 1.84 -26.12
CA LEU A 537 3.98 0.78 -25.13
C LEU A 537 4.77 -0.51 -25.47
N PRO A 538 4.65 -1.08 -26.67
CA PRO A 538 5.28 -2.37 -26.99
C PRO A 538 6.80 -2.29 -27.19
N THR A 539 7.36 -1.10 -27.49
CA THR A 539 8.76 -0.99 -27.93
C THR A 539 9.68 -0.27 -26.97
N ARG A 540 9.14 0.66 -26.17
CA ARG A 540 9.95 1.61 -25.41
C ARG A 540 10.88 0.97 -24.37
N LEU A 541 10.46 -0.12 -23.72
CA LEU A 541 11.33 -0.84 -22.78
C LEU A 541 12.60 -1.37 -23.46
N ALA A 542 12.46 -1.97 -24.65
CA ALA A 542 13.58 -2.50 -25.41
C ALA A 542 14.55 -1.37 -25.84
N GLU A 543 14.02 -0.25 -26.30
CA GLU A 543 14.79 0.93 -26.69
C GLU A 543 15.56 1.54 -25.51
N VAL A 544 14.92 1.70 -24.35
CA VAL A 544 15.54 2.20 -23.10
C VAL A 544 16.70 1.28 -22.69
N ASN A 545 16.49 -0.03 -22.72
CA ASN A 545 17.53 -1.00 -22.37
C ASN A 545 18.69 -1.00 -23.39
N ALA A 546 18.41 -0.86 -24.68
CA ALA A 546 19.45 -0.74 -25.71
C ALA A 546 20.31 0.52 -25.53
N HIS A 547 19.70 1.65 -25.19
CA HIS A 547 20.44 2.88 -24.88
C HIS A 547 21.31 2.73 -23.64
N ARG A 548 20.79 2.15 -22.57
CA ARG A 548 21.54 1.96 -21.30
C ARG A 548 22.78 1.08 -21.51
N LYS A 549 22.69 -0.02 -22.28
CA LYS A 549 23.80 -0.94 -22.52
C LYS A 549 25.04 -0.28 -23.16
N GLN A 550 24.90 0.91 -23.73
CA GLN A 550 26.04 1.66 -24.31
C GLN A 550 26.95 2.30 -23.25
N PHE A 551 26.53 2.33 -21.97
CA PHE A 551 27.25 2.99 -20.88
C PHE A 551 27.80 1.99 -19.87
N SER A 552 29.02 2.23 -19.38
CA SER A 552 29.69 1.35 -18.41
C SER A 552 28.95 1.25 -17.08
N ASP A 553 28.24 2.30 -16.67
CA ASP A 553 27.42 2.34 -15.45
C ASP A 553 26.13 1.50 -15.53
N ALA A 554 25.83 0.95 -16.70
CA ALA A 554 24.72 0.02 -16.90
C ALA A 554 25.17 -1.39 -17.37
N GLN A 555 26.47 -1.61 -17.53
CA GLN A 555 27.03 -2.93 -17.85
C GLN A 555 27.29 -3.69 -16.54
N LEU A 556 26.30 -4.50 -16.16
CA LEU A 556 26.33 -5.26 -14.90
C LEU A 556 27.19 -6.52 -15.05
N GLN A 557 28.01 -6.80 -14.03
CA GLN A 557 28.81 -8.02 -13.90
C GLN A 557 28.50 -8.67 -12.56
N ALA A 558 28.19 -9.96 -12.57
CA ALA A 558 27.94 -10.73 -11.36
C ALA A 558 29.24 -11.07 -10.63
N ASP A 559 30.32 -11.29 -11.41
CA ASP A 559 31.62 -11.65 -10.88
C ASP A 559 32.44 -10.40 -10.52
N ARG A 560 32.90 -10.32 -9.27
CA ARG A 560 33.76 -9.24 -8.80
C ARG A 560 35.12 -9.25 -9.51
N GLU A 561 35.65 -10.40 -9.93
CA GLU A 561 36.94 -10.55 -10.62
C GLU A 561 36.89 -9.96 -12.04
N ALA A 562 35.71 -9.74 -12.61
CA ALA A 562 35.56 -9.03 -13.89
C ALA A 562 35.97 -7.56 -13.82
N PHE A 563 36.11 -7.00 -12.62
CA PHE A 563 36.57 -5.62 -12.44
C PHE A 563 38.05 -5.54 -12.03
N PRO A 564 38.79 -4.53 -12.51
CA PRO A 564 40.15 -4.28 -12.04
C PRO A 564 40.20 -4.03 -10.53
N GLU A 565 41.33 -4.33 -9.90
CA GLU A 565 41.57 -4.04 -8.50
C GLU A 565 41.44 -2.55 -8.18
N VAL A 566 40.98 -2.23 -6.97
CA VAL A 566 40.92 -0.85 -6.48
C VAL A 566 42.32 -0.30 -6.26
N ARG A 567 42.68 0.78 -6.96
CA ARG A 567 43.98 1.43 -6.82
C ARG A 567 43.84 2.93 -6.59
N ARG A 568 44.51 3.45 -5.56
CA ARG A 568 44.57 4.89 -5.22
C ARG A 568 46.00 5.37 -5.08
N LYS A 569 46.30 6.55 -5.65
CA LYS A 569 47.60 7.22 -5.42
C LYS A 569 47.76 7.84 -4.04
N LYS A 570 46.64 8.18 -3.37
CA LYS A 570 46.64 8.86 -2.06
C LYS A 570 45.53 8.26 -1.19
N PRO A 571 45.76 8.17 0.12
CA PRO A 571 44.70 7.76 1.07
C PRO A 571 43.51 8.73 0.99
N PRO A 572 42.29 8.29 1.36
CA PRO A 572 41.15 9.17 1.42
C PRO A 572 41.41 10.32 2.42
N ARG A 573 40.92 11.52 2.11
CA ARG A 573 40.98 12.63 3.07
C ARG A 573 40.05 12.34 4.25
N LYS A 574 40.43 12.79 5.44
CA LYS A 574 39.58 12.72 6.64
C LYS A 574 38.17 13.26 6.32
N GLY A 575 37.13 12.54 6.70
CA GLY A 575 35.75 12.89 6.39
C GLY A 575 35.27 12.56 4.95
N ARG A 576 36.05 11.84 4.15
CA ARG A 576 35.69 11.36 2.81
C ARG A 576 35.79 9.84 2.68
N ASP A 577 35.94 9.15 3.78
CA ASP A 577 35.83 7.71 3.80
C ASP A 577 34.36 7.28 3.65
N VAL A 578 34.13 6.06 3.16
CA VAL A 578 32.80 5.54 2.81
C VAL A 578 31.85 5.52 4.02
N VAL A 579 32.40 5.49 5.22
CA VAL A 579 31.65 5.33 6.47
C VAL A 579 31.05 6.66 7.00
N GLU A 580 31.65 7.82 6.70
CA GLU A 580 31.21 9.09 7.27
C GLU A 580 30.25 9.83 6.36
N VAL A 581 29.08 10.26 6.87
CA VAL A 581 28.16 11.16 6.16
C VAL A 581 28.68 12.59 6.30
N PRO A 582 29.08 13.28 5.22
CA PRO A 582 29.57 14.65 5.31
C PRO A 582 28.45 15.60 5.77
N GLY A 583 28.83 16.58 6.60
CA GLY A 583 27.92 17.64 7.05
C GLY A 583 27.36 18.46 5.87
N ARG A 584 26.24 19.16 6.09
CA ARG A 584 25.52 19.93 5.05
C ARG A 584 26.41 20.91 4.28
N VAL A 585 27.33 21.62 4.98
CA VAL A 585 28.28 22.57 4.34
C VAL A 585 29.22 21.82 3.39
N SER A 586 29.75 20.66 3.78
CA SER A 586 30.60 19.85 2.91
C SER A 586 29.84 19.32 1.69
N GLN A 587 28.56 18.95 1.84
CA GLN A 587 27.70 18.56 0.72
C GLN A 587 27.49 19.73 -0.25
N LEU A 588 27.22 20.93 0.24
CA LEU A 588 27.07 22.15 -0.59
C LEU A 588 28.34 22.46 -1.35
N MET A 589 29.52 22.43 -0.69
CA MET A 589 30.80 22.58 -1.35
C MET A 589 31.03 21.52 -2.42
N THR A 590 30.68 20.28 -2.15
CA THR A 590 30.77 19.19 -3.13
C THR A 590 29.87 19.48 -4.32
N ALA A 591 28.64 19.91 -4.11
CA ALA A 591 27.69 20.27 -5.16
C ALA A 591 28.26 21.38 -6.09
N GLY A 592 28.88 22.42 -5.52
CA GLY A 592 29.45 23.53 -6.29
C GLY A 592 30.76 23.17 -7.04
N LEU A 593 31.60 22.34 -6.45
CA LEU A 593 32.91 21.99 -7.02
C LEU A 593 32.89 20.80 -7.97
N SER A 594 31.91 19.87 -7.80
CA SER A 594 31.85 18.66 -8.62
C SER A 594 31.67 18.91 -10.11
N PRO A 595 30.78 19.80 -10.57
CA PRO A 595 30.66 20.10 -12.01
C PRO A 595 31.98 20.58 -12.62
N ILE A 596 32.72 21.46 -11.91
CA ILE A 596 34.03 21.95 -12.37
C ILE A 596 35.02 20.79 -12.48
N ARG A 597 35.01 19.88 -11.51
CA ARG A 597 35.84 18.67 -11.54
C ARG A 597 35.50 17.79 -12.73
N HIS A 598 34.21 17.56 -13.01
CA HIS A 598 33.75 16.71 -14.10
C HIS A 598 34.10 17.27 -15.49
N LEU A 599 34.30 18.58 -15.62
CA LEU A 599 34.77 19.21 -16.86
C LEU A 599 36.26 19.00 -17.13
N ARG A 600 37.08 18.62 -16.13
CA ARG A 600 38.52 18.40 -16.25
C ARG A 600 38.82 16.93 -16.64
N LYS A 601 40.00 16.66 -17.22
CA LYS A 601 40.45 15.30 -17.50
C LYS A 601 40.46 14.45 -16.21
N ALA A 602 40.00 13.20 -16.32
CA ALA A 602 40.12 12.22 -15.23
C ALA A 602 41.60 11.87 -15.00
N ARG A 603 41.95 11.49 -13.78
CA ARG A 603 43.29 10.98 -13.46
C ARG A 603 43.57 9.72 -14.27
N GLU A 604 44.80 9.59 -14.78
CA GLU A 604 45.18 8.48 -15.66
C GLU A 604 44.96 7.12 -14.99
N LEU A 605 45.41 6.98 -13.75
CA LEU A 605 45.21 5.76 -12.99
C LEU A 605 43.73 5.39 -12.82
N SER A 606 42.84 6.38 -12.68
CA SER A 606 41.40 6.15 -12.49
C SER A 606 40.67 5.77 -13.79
N ARG A 607 41.33 5.84 -14.95
CA ARG A 607 40.80 5.35 -16.21
C ARG A 607 40.93 3.83 -16.34
N GLU A 608 42.00 3.26 -15.75
CA GLU A 608 42.31 1.84 -15.79
C GLU A 608 41.77 1.12 -14.53
N TYR A 609 41.91 1.73 -13.37
CA TYR A 609 41.56 1.13 -12.09
C TYR A 609 40.52 1.95 -11.33
N PRO A 610 39.52 1.31 -10.73
CA PRO A 610 38.57 2.02 -9.87
C PRO A 610 39.27 2.58 -8.62
N GLU A 611 38.85 3.79 -8.19
CA GLU A 611 39.38 4.42 -6.97
C GLU A 611 38.77 3.84 -5.70
N VAL A 612 37.56 3.25 -5.81
CA VAL A 612 36.78 2.77 -4.68
C VAL A 612 35.77 1.72 -5.14
N GLU A 613 35.42 0.84 -4.21
CA GLU A 613 34.25 -0.01 -4.28
C GLU A 613 33.21 0.49 -3.26
N ILE A 614 31.96 0.67 -3.68
CA ILE A 614 30.91 1.26 -2.87
C ILE A 614 29.67 0.39 -2.99
N ARG A 615 29.07 0.03 -1.84
CA ARG A 615 27.79 -0.67 -1.83
C ARG A 615 26.65 0.26 -2.28
N ALA A 616 25.62 -0.30 -2.88
CA ALA A 616 24.46 0.45 -3.38
C ALA A 616 23.87 1.42 -2.35
N MET A 617 23.68 0.96 -1.11
CA MET A 617 23.15 1.77 0.01
C MET A 617 24.00 3.00 0.34
N ASP A 618 25.31 2.92 0.07
CA ASP A 618 26.30 3.97 0.33
C ASP A 618 26.60 4.83 -0.89
N ALA A 619 26.11 4.48 -2.08
CA ALA A 619 26.37 5.15 -3.34
C ALA A 619 25.61 6.48 -3.50
N LYS A 620 25.71 7.35 -2.48
CA LYS A 620 25.08 8.69 -2.50
C LYS A 620 25.87 9.65 -3.38
N TRP A 621 25.16 10.58 -4.06
CA TRP A 621 25.74 11.52 -5.02
C TRP A 621 26.95 12.28 -4.46
N TYR A 622 26.92 12.72 -3.20
CA TYR A 622 28.02 13.48 -2.58
C TYR A 622 29.27 12.64 -2.32
N ARG A 623 29.15 11.31 -2.29
CA ARG A 623 30.28 10.37 -2.22
C ARG A 623 30.82 10.12 -3.62
N LEU A 624 29.98 9.67 -4.55
CA LEU A 624 30.35 9.36 -5.93
C LEU A 624 31.00 10.57 -6.63
N ALA A 625 30.47 11.78 -6.44
CA ALA A 625 31.02 13.03 -6.97
C ALA A 625 32.46 13.33 -6.55
N SER A 626 33.00 12.63 -5.55
CA SER A 626 34.38 12.78 -5.06
C SER A 626 35.39 11.89 -5.77
N TYR A 627 34.94 10.94 -6.60
CA TYR A 627 35.79 9.96 -7.29
C TYR A 627 35.79 10.17 -8.80
N ASP A 628 36.83 9.69 -9.47
CA ASP A 628 36.93 9.65 -10.93
C ASP A 628 36.47 8.31 -11.50
N SER A 629 36.45 7.26 -10.65
CA SER A 629 35.89 5.95 -10.97
C SER A 629 35.50 5.20 -9.69
N ALA A 630 34.49 4.35 -9.79
CA ALA A 630 34.01 3.52 -8.69
C ALA A 630 33.39 2.23 -9.22
N VAL A 631 33.55 1.11 -8.53
CA VAL A 631 32.70 -0.07 -8.68
C VAL A 631 31.55 0.06 -7.70
N VAL A 632 30.31 0.00 -8.19
CA VAL A 632 29.10 0.18 -7.39
C VAL A 632 28.22 -1.05 -7.52
N SER A 633 27.89 -1.69 -6.39
CA SER A 633 26.99 -2.85 -6.39
C SER A 633 25.53 -2.45 -6.60
N MET A 634 24.72 -3.39 -7.07
CA MET A 634 23.26 -3.25 -7.12
C MET A 634 22.64 -3.49 -5.74
N ASN A 635 21.38 -3.05 -5.54
CA ASN A 635 20.70 -3.15 -4.22
C ASN A 635 20.47 -4.60 -3.78
N ASP A 636 20.23 -5.50 -4.71
CA ASP A 636 20.07 -6.94 -4.48
C ASP A 636 21.40 -7.67 -4.19
N GLY A 637 22.54 -6.96 -4.37
CA GLY A 637 23.88 -7.51 -4.14
C GLY A 637 24.34 -8.55 -5.17
N THR A 638 23.56 -8.83 -6.22
CA THR A 638 23.86 -9.90 -7.20
C THR A 638 24.86 -9.47 -8.26
N SER A 639 25.08 -8.18 -8.45
CA SER A 639 25.93 -7.64 -9.50
C SER A 639 26.48 -6.26 -9.15
N ALA A 640 27.43 -5.79 -9.96
CA ALA A 640 28.00 -4.44 -9.83
C ALA A 640 28.25 -3.84 -11.21
N ALA A 641 28.47 -2.52 -11.26
CA ALA A 641 28.86 -1.80 -12.47
C ALA A 641 30.04 -0.86 -12.23
N LEU A 642 30.81 -0.56 -13.28
CA LEU A 642 31.94 0.34 -13.23
C LEU A 642 31.54 1.74 -13.67
N TYR A 643 31.47 2.65 -12.73
CA TYR A 643 31.23 4.07 -12.96
C TYR A 643 32.54 4.78 -13.25
N LYS A 644 32.62 5.46 -14.39
CA LYS A 644 33.81 6.20 -14.83
C LYS A 644 33.48 7.62 -15.26
N ARG A 645 34.28 8.57 -14.84
CA ARG A 645 34.13 9.95 -15.23
C ARG A 645 34.58 10.16 -16.69
N ASP A 646 33.68 10.67 -17.51
CA ASP A 646 33.92 11.08 -18.90
C ASP A 646 33.60 12.58 -19.06
N PRO A 647 34.62 13.42 -19.24
CA PRO A 647 34.39 14.86 -19.37
C PRO A 647 33.70 15.28 -20.67
N GLN A 648 33.82 14.50 -21.76
CA GLN A 648 33.15 14.79 -23.01
C GLN A 648 31.67 14.49 -22.88
N LYS A 649 31.35 13.28 -22.45
CA LYS A 649 29.97 12.84 -22.22
C LYS A 649 29.26 13.74 -21.18
N PHE A 650 29.95 14.13 -20.11
CA PHE A 650 29.42 15.05 -19.12
C PHE A 650 29.01 16.41 -19.76
N ARG A 651 29.84 17.01 -20.63
CA ARG A 651 29.49 18.28 -21.32
C ARG A 651 28.27 18.12 -22.22
N GLU A 652 28.22 17.03 -22.99
CA GLU A 652 27.11 16.70 -23.90
C GLU A 652 25.80 16.61 -23.11
N LEU A 653 25.79 15.80 -22.04
CA LEU A 653 24.63 15.58 -21.20
C LEU A 653 24.19 16.84 -20.45
N VAL A 654 25.14 17.65 -19.93
CA VAL A 654 24.79 18.93 -19.26
C VAL A 654 24.11 19.88 -20.24
N LYS A 655 24.62 19.99 -21.49
CA LYS A 655 24.01 20.85 -22.51
C LYS A 655 22.58 20.36 -22.85
N LYS A 656 22.40 19.07 -23.05
CA LYS A 656 21.10 18.45 -23.34
C LYS A 656 20.13 18.64 -22.14
N THR A 657 20.60 18.46 -20.89
CA THR A 657 19.83 18.73 -19.68
C THR A 657 19.30 20.17 -19.65
N ALA A 658 20.19 21.15 -19.87
CA ALA A 658 19.81 22.55 -19.83
C ALA A 658 18.82 22.92 -20.94
N ASP A 659 18.95 22.33 -22.12
CA ASP A 659 18.02 22.57 -23.24
C ASP A 659 16.64 21.99 -22.96
N LEU A 660 16.56 20.73 -22.56
CA LEU A 660 15.30 20.05 -22.28
C LEU A 660 14.52 20.74 -21.14
N HIS A 661 15.18 21.11 -20.04
CA HIS A 661 14.52 21.81 -18.94
C HIS A 661 14.06 23.22 -19.31
N ARG A 662 14.81 23.91 -20.19
CA ARG A 662 14.40 25.22 -20.74
C ARG A 662 13.17 25.05 -21.64
N ARG A 663 13.17 24.05 -22.52
CA ARG A 663 12.02 23.73 -23.38
C ARG A 663 10.79 23.38 -22.55
N LEU A 664 10.87 22.47 -21.60
CA LEU A 664 9.79 22.11 -20.70
C LEU A 664 9.21 23.33 -19.98
N THR A 665 10.07 24.24 -19.48
CA THR A 665 9.62 25.45 -18.79
C THR A 665 8.85 26.37 -19.71
N ARG A 666 9.29 26.49 -20.98
CA ARG A 666 8.67 27.37 -21.99
C ARG A 666 7.38 26.77 -22.52
N GLU A 667 7.39 25.48 -22.83
CA GLU A 667 6.31 24.77 -23.54
C GLU A 667 5.25 24.19 -22.58
N TRP A 668 5.46 24.24 -21.27
CA TRP A 668 4.57 23.67 -20.26
C TRP A 668 3.08 24.03 -20.43
N PRO A 669 2.69 25.30 -20.61
CA PRO A 669 1.27 25.63 -20.72
C PRO A 669 0.59 24.95 -21.91
N GLN A 670 1.25 24.95 -23.06
CA GLN A 670 0.76 24.32 -24.28
C GLN A 670 0.70 22.79 -24.15
N LEU A 671 1.73 22.18 -23.56
CA LEU A 671 1.74 20.74 -23.30
C LEU A 671 0.62 20.32 -22.34
N ALA A 672 0.42 21.07 -21.26
CA ALA A 672 -0.65 20.78 -20.31
C ALA A 672 -2.05 20.84 -20.96
N GLU A 673 -2.27 21.80 -21.86
CA GLU A 673 -3.51 21.87 -22.65
C GLU A 673 -3.64 20.67 -23.60
N GLN A 674 -2.58 20.30 -24.32
CA GLN A 674 -2.58 19.14 -25.23
C GLN A 674 -2.87 17.82 -24.51
N TYR A 675 -2.18 17.58 -23.37
CA TYR A 675 -2.39 16.36 -22.58
C TYR A 675 -3.82 16.28 -22.02
N ARG A 676 -4.35 17.39 -21.49
CA ARG A 676 -5.73 17.43 -20.97
C ARG A 676 -6.76 17.25 -22.07
N ALA A 677 -6.56 17.86 -23.23
CA ALA A 677 -7.47 17.70 -24.37
C ALA A 677 -7.50 16.25 -24.91
N ALA A 678 -6.36 15.57 -24.88
CA ALA A 678 -6.24 14.21 -25.38
C ALA A 678 -6.64 13.13 -24.34
N LEU A 679 -6.85 13.50 -23.07
CA LEU A 679 -7.03 12.54 -21.99
C LEU A 679 -8.15 11.53 -22.25
N HIS A 680 -9.32 12.02 -22.67
CA HIS A 680 -10.47 11.18 -22.97
C HIS A 680 -10.14 10.16 -24.07
N ASP A 681 -9.54 10.58 -25.16
CA ASP A 681 -9.22 9.71 -26.29
C ASP A 681 -8.16 8.67 -25.91
N VAL A 682 -7.10 9.09 -25.19
CA VAL A 682 -6.00 8.21 -24.75
C VAL A 682 -6.46 7.16 -23.73
N THR A 683 -7.53 7.43 -22.96
CA THR A 683 -8.05 6.49 -21.96
C THR A 683 -9.32 5.76 -22.43
N SER A 684 -9.78 6.04 -23.64
CA SER A 684 -11.02 5.44 -24.17
C SER A 684 -10.88 3.93 -24.40
N PRO A 685 -11.97 3.16 -24.23
CA PRO A 685 -12.01 1.76 -24.62
C PRO A 685 -11.59 1.53 -26.06
N GLU A 686 -12.03 2.38 -26.99
CA GLU A 686 -11.79 2.27 -28.44
C GLU A 686 -10.29 2.39 -28.78
N THR A 687 -9.59 3.31 -28.12
CA THR A 687 -8.13 3.47 -28.35
C THR A 687 -7.34 2.29 -27.75
N TRP A 688 -7.77 1.76 -26.61
CA TRP A 688 -7.18 0.56 -26.05
C TRP A 688 -7.46 -0.68 -26.90
N GLU A 689 -8.65 -0.83 -27.48
CA GLU A 689 -8.98 -1.90 -28.43
C GLU A 689 -8.04 -1.90 -29.63
N GLN A 690 -7.77 -0.73 -30.20
CA GLN A 690 -6.80 -0.60 -31.29
C GLN A 690 -5.39 -1.03 -30.84
N THR A 691 -5.00 -0.71 -29.61
CA THR A 691 -3.73 -1.10 -29.02
C THR A 691 -3.62 -2.62 -28.82
N PHE A 692 -4.70 -3.26 -28.40
CA PHE A 692 -4.74 -4.71 -28.18
C PHE A 692 -4.96 -5.54 -29.44
N ARG A 693 -5.36 -4.92 -30.55
CA ARG A 693 -5.69 -5.60 -31.83
C ARG A 693 -4.69 -6.67 -32.27
N PRO A 694 -3.35 -6.49 -32.13
CA PRO A 694 -2.40 -7.53 -32.52
C PRO A 694 -2.54 -8.86 -31.76
N TRP A 695 -3.27 -8.88 -30.64
CA TRP A 695 -3.45 -10.03 -29.76
C TRP A 695 -4.92 -10.38 -29.49
N THR A 696 -5.83 -9.85 -30.30
CA THR A 696 -7.25 -10.28 -30.33
C THR A 696 -7.46 -11.11 -31.57
N ASP A 697 -7.94 -12.35 -31.40
CA ASP A 697 -8.36 -13.16 -32.54
C ASP A 697 -9.51 -12.49 -33.28
N ASP A 698 -9.51 -12.54 -34.61
CA ASP A 698 -10.60 -12.00 -35.48
C ASP A 698 -11.98 -12.63 -35.19
N THR A 699 -12.07 -13.63 -34.30
CA THR A 699 -13.30 -14.31 -33.90
C THR A 699 -14.05 -13.63 -32.73
N ASP A 700 -13.44 -12.66 -32.07
CA ASP A 700 -14.01 -11.93 -30.93
C ASP A 700 -14.48 -10.49 -31.30
N ALA A 701 -14.50 -10.11 -32.60
CA ALA A 701 -14.95 -8.82 -33.12
C ALA A 701 -16.45 -8.76 -33.42
#